data_ea8bb61fb7a98ee1b5a2f8bb7f619c0e
#
_entry.id   ea8bb61fb7a98ee1b5a2f8bb7f619c0e
#
_cell.length_a   1.000
_cell.length_b   1.000
_cell.length_c   1.000
_cell.angle_alpha   90.00
_cell.angle_beta   90.00
_cell.angle_gamma   90.00
#
_symmetry.space_group_name_H-M   'P 1'
#
loop_
_entity.id
_entity.type
_entity.pdbx_description
1 polymer ?
#
loop_
_entity_poly.entity_id
_entity_poly.type
_entity_poly.pdbx_seq_one_letter_code
_entity_poly.pdbx_strand_id
1 'polypeptide(L)'
;MRFEKKIVTALLALTLTLCAVGCGKKEITDNTEAGVTSEDVASPEDAEGGDYIPLPVGSSSEDAAVEADVFVEKIDNLSDDFITGADLSSIAAEFDSGVRYYDFDGNELDEQGFFDFLYDECGVNYVRIRVWVDPYDEDGNSYGGGNNDIETAKRIGTWATNAGMRVLIDFHYSDFWADPSKQRAPKEWEDLSVDEKAVALRMYTEDSLNELINAGVDVGMVQIGNETTTGFCGETEWEDMCTLFKAGSEAVRGIDKDILIAIHFTNPEKGSYPAYASYLEQYDVDYDVFASSYYPYWHGEAGSMKAILNTIVNKYGKKVMIVETSYIYTYEDGDGSGNTESEDKAGDAFYYDVSVQGQCDAIREAANAVAFCGDAGIGIFYWEPAWIPVGVYADADYPDEVYEYNKKIWEEKGSGWASSYASDYDEDAAEYYGGSAVDNEALFDFYGHPLASAKIYKYIRTGAVASLAVSDVTADNIEIGVDEYMGLPEVAHVRYNDGTITDMPVSWIEDSLAGADASTPGEYVIDGTVKVDGESYPVSVTVKVLAENLLANPGFEDEDMSMWNIDSDIISRKDDSSNVHDGAYCLHFWSEKDIEYTVYQTVTLDAGEYVFGTYVEGGDCGEDADFVIYATHGDETLECKTGVTKWQEWDNPEIDGIEITEDGTELTIGVKVKAAAKGWGAWDDFYLYEK
;
A
#
# COMPACT_ATOMS: atom_id res chain seq x y z
N MET A 1 -1.98 -39.67 7.03
CA MET A 1 -3.08 -38.92 6.46
C MET A 1 -2.53 -37.53 6.25
N ARG A 2 -2.22 -37.17 5.03
CA ARG A 2 -1.73 -35.83 4.67
C ARG A 2 -2.93 -34.90 4.64
N PHE A 3 -2.95 -33.91 5.50
CA PHE A 3 -3.82 -32.73 5.36
C PHE A 3 -3.08 -31.71 4.50
N GLU A 4 -3.68 -31.38 3.37
CA GLU A 4 -3.25 -30.27 2.53
C GLU A 4 -3.46 -28.95 3.28
N LYS A 5 -2.38 -28.21 3.47
CA LYS A 5 -2.44 -26.81 3.94
C LYS A 5 -3.02 -25.98 2.80
N LYS A 6 -4.25 -25.56 2.92
CA LYS A 6 -4.75 -24.41 2.17
C LYS A 6 -4.28 -23.16 2.94
N ILE A 7 -3.32 -22.49 2.39
CA ILE A 7 -2.93 -21.14 2.79
C ILE A 7 -4.12 -20.25 2.39
N VAL A 8 -4.86 -19.75 3.37
CA VAL A 8 -5.86 -18.70 3.16
C VAL A 8 -5.11 -17.40 3.31
N THR A 9 -4.66 -16.84 2.20
CA THR A 9 -4.17 -15.48 2.14
C THR A 9 -5.39 -14.57 2.24
N ALA A 10 -5.54 -13.86 3.36
CA ALA A 10 -6.53 -12.81 3.50
C ALA A 10 -6.06 -11.61 2.65
N LEU A 11 -6.50 -11.54 1.40
CA LEU A 11 -6.40 -10.34 0.59
C LEU A 11 -7.40 -9.32 1.14
N LEU A 12 -6.94 -8.20 1.66
CA LEU A 12 -7.70 -6.96 1.61
C LEU A 12 -7.75 -6.53 0.13
N ALA A 13 -8.56 -7.22 -0.65
CA ALA A 13 -8.82 -6.82 -2.01
C ALA A 13 -9.79 -5.65 -1.96
N LEU A 14 -9.28 -4.43 -2.19
CA LEU A 14 -10.11 -3.33 -2.67
C LEU A 14 -10.69 -3.77 -4.02
N THR A 15 -11.82 -4.46 -4.00
CA THR A 15 -12.55 -4.79 -5.21
C THR A 15 -13.16 -3.51 -5.76
N LEU A 16 -12.51 -2.98 -6.79
CA LEU A 16 -13.10 -2.00 -7.70
C LEU A 16 -14.31 -2.65 -8.41
N THR A 17 -15.48 -2.51 -7.82
CA THR A 17 -16.72 -2.85 -8.53
C THR A 17 -17.09 -1.67 -9.42
N LEU A 18 -16.75 -1.76 -10.70
CA LEU A 18 -17.30 -0.88 -11.74
C LEU A 18 -18.79 -1.18 -11.90
N CYS A 19 -19.66 -0.38 -11.31
CA CYS A 19 -21.06 -0.31 -11.71
C CYS A 19 -21.17 0.52 -12.98
N ALA A 20 -21.33 -0.15 -14.12
CA ALA A 20 -21.78 0.46 -15.36
C ALA A 20 -23.24 0.84 -15.25
N VAL A 21 -23.54 2.11 -15.00
CA VAL A 21 -24.89 2.66 -15.14
C VAL A 21 -25.02 3.32 -16.50
N GLY A 22 -25.99 2.81 -17.26
CA GLY A 22 -26.27 3.19 -18.64
C GLY A 22 -26.58 4.67 -18.84
N CYS A 23 -26.00 5.21 -19.88
CA CYS A 23 -26.20 6.57 -20.38
C CYS A 23 -27.59 6.74 -21.00
N GLY A 24 -28.44 7.53 -20.35
CA GLY A 24 -29.60 8.16 -20.97
C GLY A 24 -29.20 9.54 -21.52
N LYS A 25 -29.18 9.70 -22.83
CA LYS A 25 -28.95 10.97 -23.51
C LYS A 25 -30.03 11.98 -23.17
N LYS A 26 -29.63 13.17 -22.76
CA LYS A 26 -30.44 14.39 -22.88
C LYS A 26 -29.55 15.48 -23.47
N GLU A 27 -29.91 15.91 -24.70
CA GLU A 27 -29.34 17.06 -25.39
C GLU A 27 -29.72 18.35 -24.65
N ILE A 28 -28.72 19.18 -24.38
CA ILE A 28 -28.94 20.61 -24.12
C ILE A 28 -27.98 21.39 -25.01
N THR A 29 -28.55 22.29 -25.75
CA THR A 29 -28.01 23.14 -26.78
C THR A 29 -27.08 24.23 -26.24
N ASP A 30 -26.07 24.51 -27.08
CA ASP A 30 -25.16 25.65 -27.15
C ASP A 30 -25.64 27.01 -26.56
N ASN A 31 -24.74 27.69 -25.85
CA ASN A 31 -24.30 29.02 -26.27
C ASN A 31 -23.13 29.60 -25.46
N THR A 32 -22.19 30.08 -26.26
CA THR A 32 -21.28 31.26 -26.13
C THR A 32 -19.90 31.03 -25.50
N GLU A 33 -18.97 31.22 -26.43
CA GLU A 33 -17.54 31.46 -26.36
C GLU A 33 -17.04 32.40 -25.26
N ALA A 34 -15.99 32.00 -24.58
CA ALA A 34 -14.87 32.90 -24.25
C ALA A 34 -13.60 32.03 -24.21
N GLY A 35 -12.72 32.25 -25.17
CA GLY A 35 -11.48 31.49 -25.32
C GLY A 35 -10.47 31.77 -24.20
N VAL A 36 -9.86 30.69 -23.72
CA VAL A 36 -8.55 30.71 -23.10
C VAL A 36 -7.73 29.65 -23.81
N THR A 37 -6.62 30.07 -24.35
CA THR A 37 -5.65 29.33 -25.12
C THR A 37 -4.97 28.26 -24.22
N SER A 38 -4.96 27.02 -24.72
CA SER A 38 -4.16 25.94 -24.19
C SER A 38 -2.68 26.19 -24.47
N GLU A 39 -1.90 26.37 -23.43
CA GLU A 39 -0.46 26.11 -23.45
C GLU A 39 -0.08 25.36 -22.17
N ASP A 40 0.55 24.20 -22.40
CA ASP A 40 1.35 23.37 -21.48
C ASP A 40 0.67 22.77 -20.24
N VAL A 41 -0.03 21.67 -20.47
CA VAL A 41 -0.09 20.58 -19.53
C VAL A 41 0.67 19.42 -20.20
N ALA A 42 1.87 19.13 -19.71
CA ALA A 42 2.61 17.96 -20.09
C ALA A 42 1.82 16.72 -19.63
N SER A 43 1.66 15.77 -20.54
CA SER A 43 1.12 14.42 -20.27
C SER A 43 2.11 13.65 -19.41
N PRO A 44 1.65 12.76 -18.51
CA PRO A 44 2.53 11.84 -17.81
C PRO A 44 2.78 10.63 -18.73
N GLU A 45 3.79 10.71 -19.55
CA GLU A 45 4.46 9.59 -20.18
C GLU A 45 5.93 9.71 -19.81
N ASP A 46 6.53 8.58 -19.39
CA ASP A 46 7.91 8.37 -18.91
C ASP A 46 8.09 8.50 -17.38
N ALA A 47 7.54 7.55 -16.63
CA ALA A 47 8.10 7.18 -15.34
C ALA A 47 8.76 5.80 -15.50
N GLU A 48 9.93 5.78 -16.11
CA GLU A 48 10.92 4.73 -15.82
C GLU A 48 11.25 4.81 -14.33
N GLY A 49 11.40 3.65 -13.66
CA GLY A 49 11.71 3.55 -12.24
C GLY A 49 12.79 4.54 -11.83
N GLY A 50 12.39 5.56 -11.08
CA GLY A 50 13.29 6.63 -10.69
C GLY A 50 14.23 6.12 -9.62
N ASP A 51 15.51 6.05 -9.94
CA ASP A 51 16.57 5.94 -8.95
C ASP A 51 16.31 6.97 -7.83
N TYR A 52 16.23 6.50 -6.59
CA TYR A 52 16.22 7.37 -5.41
C TYR A 52 17.39 8.34 -5.51
N ILE A 53 17.11 9.62 -5.64
CA ILE A 53 18.11 10.68 -5.58
C ILE A 53 18.14 11.17 -4.14
N PRO A 54 19.17 10.82 -3.35
CA PRO A 54 19.34 11.38 -2.02
C PRO A 54 19.38 12.90 -2.11
N LEU A 55 18.55 13.58 -1.30
CA LEU A 55 18.61 15.04 -1.23
C LEU A 55 20.03 15.44 -0.77
N PRO A 56 20.70 16.38 -1.45
CA PRO A 56 22.02 16.81 -1.03
C PRO A 56 21.92 17.42 0.38
N VAL A 57 22.70 16.93 1.31
CA VAL A 57 22.87 17.52 2.64
C VAL A 57 23.38 18.94 2.46
N GLY A 58 22.47 19.88 2.36
CA GLY A 58 22.76 21.31 2.15
C GLY A 58 23.11 21.96 3.47
N SER A 59 24.37 22.29 3.66
CA SER A 59 24.85 23.09 4.78
C SER A 59 24.33 24.51 4.72
N SER A 60 23.39 24.90 5.58
CA SER A 60 23.32 26.28 6.09
C SER A 60 22.27 26.44 7.21
N SER A 61 22.69 26.41 8.45
CA SER A 61 22.25 27.31 9.51
C SER A 61 22.95 26.99 10.83
N GLU A 62 23.08 28.00 11.70
CA GLU A 62 23.96 28.02 12.88
C GLU A 62 23.55 27.08 14.04
N ASP A 63 22.47 26.29 13.88
CA ASP A 63 22.11 25.22 14.81
C ASP A 63 22.50 23.88 14.19
N ALA A 64 23.53 23.25 14.73
CA ALA A 64 23.95 21.93 14.31
C ALA A 64 22.83 20.90 14.57
N ALA A 65 22.55 20.05 13.58
CA ALA A 65 21.66 18.89 13.74
C ALA A 65 22.10 18.06 14.96
N VAL A 66 21.13 17.41 15.62
CA VAL A 66 21.42 16.58 16.80
C VAL A 66 22.01 15.24 16.34
N GLU A 67 22.89 14.66 17.15
CA GLU A 67 23.39 13.30 16.92
C GLU A 67 22.27 12.30 17.22
N ALA A 68 22.05 11.36 16.30
CA ALA A 68 20.98 10.38 16.34
C ALA A 68 21.39 9.11 15.59
N ASP A 69 20.48 8.13 15.51
CA ASP A 69 20.66 6.89 14.74
C ASP A 69 20.05 6.97 13.33
N VAL A 70 19.46 8.13 12.98
CA VAL A 70 18.82 8.40 11.69
C VAL A 70 19.25 9.78 11.16
N PHE A 71 19.08 9.97 9.84
CA PHE A 71 19.27 11.25 9.18
C PHE A 71 17.92 11.93 8.95
N VAL A 72 17.74 13.15 9.42
CA VAL A 72 16.55 13.93 9.13
C VAL A 72 16.93 15.36 8.83
N GLU A 73 16.62 15.84 7.65
CA GLU A 73 16.76 17.24 7.31
C GLU A 73 15.64 18.03 7.98
N LYS A 74 16.00 19.12 8.69
CA LYS A 74 15.00 19.97 9.32
C LYS A 74 14.09 20.64 8.28
N ILE A 75 12.84 20.89 8.67
CA ILE A 75 11.91 21.68 7.87
C ILE A 75 12.07 23.15 8.24
N ASP A 76 12.50 23.96 7.26
CA ASP A 76 12.69 25.38 7.44
C ASP A 76 11.36 26.11 7.71
N ASN A 77 11.37 27.04 8.66
CA ASN A 77 10.22 27.88 9.03
C ASN A 77 8.98 27.09 9.49
N LEU A 78 9.18 25.91 10.07
CA LEU A 78 8.08 25.18 10.68
C LEU A 78 7.54 25.99 11.87
N SER A 79 6.21 26.27 11.88
CA SER A 79 5.56 27.04 12.96
C SER A 79 5.77 26.36 14.31
N ASP A 80 5.95 27.18 15.37
CA ASP A 80 5.99 26.66 16.74
C ASP A 80 4.69 25.95 17.13
N ASP A 81 3.56 26.40 16.56
CA ASP A 81 2.22 25.84 16.78
C ASP A 81 1.88 24.68 15.83
N PHE A 82 2.84 24.22 14.99
CA PHE A 82 2.62 23.10 14.08
C PHE A 82 2.28 21.83 14.87
N ILE A 83 1.14 21.22 14.57
CA ILE A 83 0.65 20.01 15.22
C ILE A 83 1.51 18.82 14.78
N THR A 84 2.12 18.18 15.74
CA THR A 84 2.84 16.92 15.62
C THR A 84 2.05 15.87 16.39
N GLY A 85 1.09 15.25 15.71
CA GLY A 85 0.07 14.44 16.34
C GLY A 85 0.32 12.93 16.22
N ALA A 86 -0.32 12.18 17.10
CA ALA A 86 -0.39 10.73 17.07
C ALA A 86 -1.85 10.28 17.24
N ASP A 87 -2.34 9.38 16.38
CA ASP A 87 -3.58 8.65 16.65
C ASP A 87 -3.26 7.49 17.59
N LEU A 88 -3.85 7.51 18.77
CA LEU A 88 -3.60 6.52 19.82
C LEU A 88 -4.90 5.83 20.24
N SER A 89 -5.78 5.58 19.28
CA SER A 89 -7.11 5.09 19.55
C SER A 89 -7.13 3.65 20.09
N SER A 90 -6.16 2.80 19.69
CA SER A 90 -6.04 1.42 20.18
C SER A 90 -5.36 1.30 21.55
N ILE A 91 -4.62 2.33 21.99
CA ILE A 91 -3.67 2.24 23.12
C ILE A 91 -4.29 1.77 24.46
N ALA A 92 -5.54 2.14 24.74
CA ALA A 92 -6.20 1.73 25.96
C ALA A 92 -6.46 0.21 25.99
N ALA A 93 -6.87 -0.36 24.84
CA ALA A 93 -7.06 -1.79 24.69
C ALA A 93 -5.71 -2.55 24.69
N GLU A 94 -4.65 -1.95 24.13
CA GLU A 94 -3.30 -2.49 24.20
C GLU A 94 -2.82 -2.65 25.67
N PHE A 95 -2.91 -1.61 26.48
CA PHE A 95 -2.60 -1.70 27.90
C PHE A 95 -3.46 -2.75 28.62
N ASP A 96 -4.78 -2.78 28.36
CA ASP A 96 -5.70 -3.75 28.96
C ASP A 96 -5.43 -5.19 28.51
N SER A 97 -4.76 -5.38 27.35
CA SER A 97 -4.26 -6.66 26.83
C SER A 97 -2.91 -7.07 27.41
N GLY A 98 -2.25 -6.18 28.14
CA GLY A 98 -0.96 -6.42 28.79
C GLY A 98 0.25 -6.09 27.93
N VAL A 99 0.06 -5.39 26.82
CA VAL A 99 1.15 -4.83 26.01
C VAL A 99 1.96 -3.84 26.85
N ARG A 100 3.27 -3.82 26.66
CA ARG A 100 4.20 -3.01 27.42
C ARG A 100 5.01 -2.11 26.51
N TYR A 101 5.27 -0.90 26.98
CA TYR A 101 6.10 0.08 26.28
C TYR A 101 7.26 0.51 27.17
N TYR A 102 8.36 0.90 26.54
CA TYR A 102 9.59 1.28 27.18
C TYR A 102 10.05 2.66 26.69
N ASP A 103 10.83 3.35 27.53
CA ASP A 103 11.56 4.54 27.10
C ASP A 103 12.87 4.16 26.37
N PHE A 104 13.61 5.17 25.87
CA PHE A 104 14.89 4.94 25.17
C PHE A 104 16.00 4.35 26.07
N ASP A 105 15.84 4.41 27.39
CA ASP A 105 16.76 3.79 28.36
C ASP A 105 16.34 2.36 28.74
N GLY A 106 15.21 1.87 28.19
CA GLY A 106 14.65 0.53 28.44
C GLY A 106 13.87 0.43 29.76
N ASN A 107 13.42 1.54 30.34
CA ASN A 107 12.53 1.51 31.49
C ASN A 107 11.10 1.31 31.05
N GLU A 108 10.36 0.39 31.69
CA GLU A 108 8.94 0.15 31.43
C GLU A 108 8.12 1.37 31.82
N LEU A 109 7.18 1.76 30.94
CA LEU A 109 6.29 2.90 31.09
C LEU A 109 4.90 2.41 31.56
N ASP A 110 4.31 3.10 32.53
CA ASP A 110 2.88 2.97 32.80
C ASP A 110 2.07 3.86 31.84
N GLU A 111 0.75 3.79 31.91
CA GLU A 111 -0.12 4.49 30.94
C GLU A 111 0.16 6.01 30.91
N GLN A 112 0.29 6.66 32.05
CA GLN A 112 0.60 8.10 32.08
C GLN A 112 2.04 8.36 31.62
N GLY A 113 2.99 7.54 32.07
CA GLY A 113 4.42 7.65 31.70
C GLY A 113 4.62 7.50 30.19
N PHE A 114 3.81 6.71 29.51
CA PHE A 114 3.82 6.59 28.04
C PHE A 114 3.45 7.92 27.35
N PHE A 115 2.38 8.58 27.80
CA PHE A 115 1.98 9.87 27.23
C PHE A 115 2.99 10.98 27.58
N ASP A 116 3.53 10.99 28.80
CA ASP A 116 4.60 11.90 29.19
C ASP A 116 5.85 11.70 28.32
N PHE A 117 6.23 10.45 28.03
CA PHE A 117 7.34 10.10 27.14
C PHE A 117 7.10 10.59 25.69
N LEU A 118 5.90 10.39 25.14
CA LEU A 118 5.57 10.87 23.79
C LEU A 118 5.67 12.40 23.71
N TYR A 119 5.21 13.11 24.72
CA TYR A 119 5.29 14.57 24.77
C TYR A 119 6.74 15.05 24.96
N ASP A 120 7.40 14.59 26.04
CA ASP A 120 8.70 15.09 26.46
C ASP A 120 9.84 14.62 25.56
N GLU A 121 9.83 13.32 25.12
CA GLU A 121 10.94 12.71 24.41
C GLU A 121 10.70 12.60 22.90
N CYS A 122 9.46 12.38 22.46
CA CYS A 122 9.14 12.19 21.03
C CYS A 122 8.66 13.47 20.34
N GLY A 123 8.16 14.48 21.11
CA GLY A 123 7.69 15.76 20.57
C GLY A 123 6.27 15.70 20.01
N VAL A 124 5.49 14.72 20.44
CA VAL A 124 4.05 14.67 20.17
C VAL A 124 3.36 15.76 21.00
N ASN A 125 2.55 16.61 20.36
CA ASN A 125 1.85 17.70 21.03
C ASN A 125 0.32 17.61 20.94
N TYR A 126 -0.19 16.61 20.22
CA TYR A 126 -1.60 16.38 20.00
C TYR A 126 -1.91 14.88 19.90
N VAL A 127 -3.05 14.44 20.43
CA VAL A 127 -3.53 13.06 20.30
C VAL A 127 -4.85 13.05 19.53
N ARG A 128 -4.96 12.24 18.49
CA ARG A 128 -6.21 11.95 17.81
C ARG A 128 -6.82 10.70 18.40
N ILE A 129 -8.13 10.71 18.60
CA ILE A 129 -8.90 9.61 19.20
C ILE A 129 -10.18 9.44 18.39
N ARG A 130 -10.32 8.30 17.71
CA ARG A 130 -11.57 7.93 17.05
C ARG A 130 -12.64 7.57 18.08
N VAL A 131 -13.89 7.84 17.75
CA VAL A 131 -15.03 7.57 18.62
C VAL A 131 -16.17 6.98 17.80
N TRP A 132 -16.60 5.80 18.20
CA TRP A 132 -17.80 5.11 17.72
C TRP A 132 -18.98 5.35 18.66
N VAL A 133 -20.22 5.20 18.14
CA VAL A 133 -21.41 5.53 18.92
C VAL A 133 -21.74 4.42 19.92
N ASP A 134 -21.81 3.18 19.44
CA ASP A 134 -22.08 1.99 20.26
C ASP A 134 -21.36 0.74 19.67
N PRO A 135 -20.03 0.59 19.96
CA PRO A 135 -19.20 -0.48 19.40
C PRO A 135 -19.37 -1.83 20.12
N TYR A 136 -20.63 -2.20 20.42
CA TYR A 136 -20.96 -3.42 21.17
C TYR A 136 -22.18 -4.13 20.56
N ASP A 137 -22.22 -5.47 20.71
CA ASP A 137 -23.40 -6.26 20.41
C ASP A 137 -24.49 -6.11 21.52
N GLU A 138 -25.65 -6.77 21.35
CA GLU A 138 -26.75 -6.72 22.32
C GLU A 138 -26.40 -7.32 23.70
N ASP A 139 -25.39 -8.19 23.78
CA ASP A 139 -24.89 -8.81 25.02
C ASP A 139 -23.76 -8.01 25.67
N GLY A 140 -23.31 -6.92 25.04
CA GLY A 140 -22.26 -6.01 25.51
C GLY A 140 -20.85 -6.50 25.16
N ASN A 141 -20.69 -7.39 24.17
CA ASN A 141 -19.40 -7.79 23.67
C ASN A 141 -18.88 -6.73 22.67
N SER A 142 -17.60 -6.38 22.80
CA SER A 142 -16.98 -5.36 21.97
C SER A 142 -16.74 -5.84 20.52
N TYR A 143 -16.82 -4.91 19.57
CA TYR A 143 -16.44 -5.13 18.18
C TYR A 143 -14.92 -5.13 17.93
N GLY A 144 -14.12 -4.75 18.90
CA GLY A 144 -12.66 -4.67 18.78
C GLY A 144 -12.19 -3.30 18.29
N GLY A 145 -11.02 -3.25 17.64
CA GLY A 145 -10.44 -2.03 17.08
C GLY A 145 -10.12 -0.94 18.13
N GLY A 146 -9.86 -1.33 19.38
CA GLY A 146 -9.60 -0.40 20.50
C GLY A 146 -10.81 -0.12 21.41
N ASN A 147 -12.01 -0.67 21.14
CA ASN A 147 -13.25 -0.42 21.91
C ASN A 147 -13.58 1.07 22.01
N ASN A 148 -13.52 1.79 20.92
CA ASN A 148 -13.49 3.25 20.85
C ASN A 148 -14.82 3.93 21.13
N ASP A 149 -15.38 3.73 22.33
CA ASP A 149 -16.51 4.49 22.85
C ASP A 149 -16.05 5.78 23.55
N ILE A 150 -17.02 6.55 24.04
CA ILE A 150 -16.74 7.83 24.73
C ILE A 150 -15.99 7.64 26.06
N GLU A 151 -16.17 6.51 26.75
CA GLU A 151 -15.45 6.23 27.99
C GLU A 151 -13.97 5.93 27.72
N THR A 152 -13.68 5.19 26.65
CA THR A 152 -12.31 4.94 26.16
C THR A 152 -11.65 6.25 25.73
N ALA A 153 -12.37 7.07 24.96
CA ALA A 153 -11.88 8.39 24.54
C ALA A 153 -11.58 9.31 25.73
N LYS A 154 -12.41 9.28 26.77
CA LYS A 154 -12.20 10.03 28.01
C LYS A 154 -10.94 9.56 28.76
N ARG A 155 -10.70 8.25 28.81
CA ARG A 155 -9.52 7.65 29.43
C ARG A 155 -8.24 8.12 28.71
N ILE A 156 -8.17 7.93 27.39
CA ILE A 156 -7.02 8.34 26.56
C ILE A 156 -6.82 9.86 26.60
N GLY A 157 -7.89 10.64 26.42
CA GLY A 157 -7.85 12.10 26.44
C GLY A 157 -7.39 12.68 27.77
N THR A 158 -7.69 11.98 28.89
CA THR A 158 -7.20 12.38 30.21
C THR A 158 -5.68 12.19 30.31
N TRP A 159 -5.14 11.06 29.87
CA TRP A 159 -3.69 10.83 29.85
C TRP A 159 -2.98 11.85 28.96
N ALA A 160 -3.49 12.09 27.76
CA ALA A 160 -2.94 13.07 26.82
C ALA A 160 -2.91 14.49 27.43
N THR A 161 -4.03 14.93 28.01
CA THR A 161 -4.14 16.26 28.64
C THR A 161 -3.21 16.42 29.85
N ASN A 162 -3.09 15.39 30.68
CA ASN A 162 -2.18 15.41 31.83
C ASN A 162 -0.70 15.51 31.40
N ALA A 163 -0.32 14.95 30.28
CA ALA A 163 1.01 15.07 29.67
C ALA A 163 1.25 16.45 29.02
N GLY A 164 0.21 17.28 28.85
CA GLY A 164 0.29 18.60 28.20
C GLY A 164 -0.07 18.63 26.73
N MET A 165 -0.61 17.54 26.17
CA MET A 165 -1.10 17.46 24.81
C MET A 165 -2.56 17.87 24.72
N ARG A 166 -2.94 18.44 23.57
CA ARG A 166 -4.34 18.65 23.22
C ARG A 166 -4.91 17.42 22.50
N VAL A 167 -6.23 17.38 22.36
CA VAL A 167 -6.94 16.24 21.80
C VAL A 167 -7.76 16.65 20.57
N LEU A 168 -7.65 15.86 19.49
CA LEU A 168 -8.57 15.81 18.36
C LEU A 168 -9.51 14.64 18.57
N ILE A 169 -10.81 14.89 18.67
CA ILE A 169 -11.84 13.86 18.71
C ILE A 169 -12.33 13.60 17.29
N ASP A 170 -12.14 12.37 16.83
CA ASP A 170 -12.58 11.90 15.52
C ASP A 170 -13.88 11.11 15.66
N PHE A 171 -15.00 11.75 15.44
CA PHE A 171 -16.29 11.09 15.43
C PHE A 171 -16.55 10.38 14.08
N HIS A 172 -16.55 9.06 14.09
CA HIS A 172 -16.93 8.27 12.90
C HIS A 172 -18.42 8.33 12.58
N TYR A 173 -19.26 8.59 13.59
CA TYR A 173 -20.74 8.51 13.50
C TYR A 173 -21.21 7.18 12.89
N SER A 174 -20.61 6.13 13.38
CA SER A 174 -20.85 4.72 13.10
C SER A 174 -20.64 3.93 14.39
N ASP A 175 -20.96 2.64 14.40
CA ASP A 175 -20.70 1.77 15.55
C ASP A 175 -19.41 0.96 15.41
N PHE A 176 -18.75 1.05 14.25
CA PHE A 176 -17.48 0.41 13.96
C PHE A 176 -16.73 1.23 12.90
N TRP A 177 -15.72 0.67 12.24
CA TRP A 177 -14.90 1.37 11.24
C TRP A 177 -15.77 2.10 10.20
N ALA A 178 -15.45 3.38 9.99
CA ALA A 178 -15.92 4.16 8.86
C ALA A 178 -14.73 4.50 7.95
N ASP A 179 -14.81 4.09 6.71
CA ASP A 179 -13.81 4.28 5.67
C ASP A 179 -14.49 4.58 4.31
N PRO A 180 -13.77 4.82 3.20
CA PRO A 180 -14.40 5.13 1.92
C PRO A 180 -15.34 4.06 1.37
N SER A 181 -15.21 2.81 1.81
CA SER A 181 -16.09 1.70 1.41
C SER A 181 -17.25 1.48 2.37
N LYS A 182 -17.14 1.98 3.61
CA LYS A 182 -18.04 1.69 4.73
C LYS A 182 -18.39 2.96 5.49
N GLN A 183 -19.45 3.62 5.11
CA GLN A 183 -19.97 4.84 5.77
C GLN A 183 -21.36 4.57 6.37
N ARG A 184 -21.47 3.49 7.18
CA ARG A 184 -22.73 3.09 7.80
C ARG A 184 -23.13 4.04 8.93
N ALA A 185 -24.45 4.28 9.06
CA ALA A 185 -24.97 4.94 10.24
C ALA A 185 -24.92 4.00 11.47
N PRO A 186 -24.86 4.53 12.69
CA PRO A 186 -25.07 3.73 13.89
C PRO A 186 -26.37 2.91 13.83
N LYS A 187 -26.40 1.73 14.44
CA LYS A 187 -27.56 0.83 14.47
C LYS A 187 -28.86 1.55 14.83
N GLU A 188 -28.80 2.42 15.83
CA GLU A 188 -29.98 3.18 16.27
C GLU A 188 -30.44 4.25 15.29
N TRP A 189 -29.61 4.63 14.30
CA TRP A 189 -29.91 5.70 13.36
C TRP A 189 -30.20 5.20 11.93
N GLU A 190 -30.06 3.92 11.64
CA GLU A 190 -30.20 3.36 10.28
C GLU A 190 -31.54 3.70 9.62
N ASP A 191 -32.66 3.62 10.38
CA ASP A 191 -34.01 3.88 9.88
C ASP A 191 -34.43 5.36 9.96
N LEU A 192 -33.58 6.26 10.46
CA LEU A 192 -33.89 7.68 10.58
C LEU A 192 -33.77 8.39 9.22
N SER A 193 -34.66 9.39 9.02
CA SER A 193 -34.49 10.35 7.92
C SER A 193 -33.26 11.24 8.15
N VAL A 194 -32.73 11.87 7.10
CA VAL A 194 -31.58 12.79 7.19
C VAL A 194 -31.78 13.87 8.25
N ASP A 195 -32.97 14.49 8.32
CA ASP A 195 -33.27 15.49 9.33
C ASP A 195 -33.24 14.91 10.77
N GLU A 196 -33.72 13.69 10.95
CA GLU A 196 -33.68 13.00 12.25
C GLU A 196 -32.27 12.57 12.60
N LYS A 197 -31.50 12.06 11.64
CA LYS A 197 -30.05 11.79 11.82
C LYS A 197 -29.28 13.05 12.21
N ALA A 198 -29.55 14.17 11.57
CA ALA A 198 -28.90 15.46 11.90
C ALA A 198 -29.19 15.87 13.37
N VAL A 199 -30.38 15.64 13.87
CA VAL A 199 -30.73 15.89 15.28
C VAL A 199 -29.99 14.91 16.19
N ALA A 200 -29.98 13.61 15.88
CA ALA A 200 -29.29 12.60 16.68
C ALA A 200 -27.77 12.86 16.73
N LEU A 201 -27.14 13.11 15.56
CA LEU A 201 -25.71 13.44 15.42
C LEU A 201 -25.35 14.67 16.24
N ARG A 202 -26.15 15.74 16.14
CA ARG A 202 -25.92 16.96 16.92
C ARG A 202 -25.98 16.68 18.43
N MET A 203 -26.99 15.98 18.90
CA MET A 203 -27.15 15.66 20.32
C MET A 203 -26.01 14.79 20.82
N TYR A 204 -25.65 13.76 20.07
CA TYR A 204 -24.52 12.88 20.40
C TYR A 204 -23.19 13.67 20.50
N THR A 205 -22.93 14.56 19.54
CA THR A 205 -21.74 15.43 19.55
C THR A 205 -21.73 16.35 20.77
N GLU A 206 -22.87 17.02 21.06
CA GLU A 206 -23.00 17.91 22.23
C GLU A 206 -22.79 17.17 23.55
N ASP A 207 -23.41 16.00 23.72
CA ASP A 207 -23.32 15.20 24.93
C ASP A 207 -21.91 14.66 25.14
N SER A 208 -21.30 14.06 24.10
CA SER A 208 -19.95 13.49 24.12
C SER A 208 -18.89 14.55 24.43
N LEU A 209 -18.91 15.70 23.77
CA LEU A 209 -17.96 16.77 24.02
C LEU A 209 -18.11 17.36 25.42
N ASN A 210 -19.35 17.54 25.91
CA ASN A 210 -19.58 18.00 27.28
C ASN A 210 -19.03 16.98 28.29
N GLU A 211 -19.16 15.68 28.05
CA GLU A 211 -18.62 14.65 28.93
C GLU A 211 -17.08 14.72 28.99
N LEU A 212 -16.41 14.78 27.82
CA LEU A 212 -14.95 14.90 27.73
C LEU A 212 -14.43 16.16 28.42
N ILE A 213 -15.00 17.33 28.11
CA ILE A 213 -14.60 18.61 28.69
C ILE A 213 -14.83 18.63 30.18
N ASN A 214 -15.96 18.09 30.66
CA ASN A 214 -16.23 18.00 32.11
C ASN A 214 -15.28 17.04 32.83
N ALA A 215 -14.74 16.04 32.15
CA ALA A 215 -13.68 15.15 32.65
C ALA A 215 -12.31 15.84 32.70
N GLY A 216 -12.17 17.00 32.06
CA GLY A 216 -10.93 17.78 32.02
C GLY A 216 -10.08 17.56 30.79
N VAL A 217 -10.62 16.88 29.74
CA VAL A 217 -9.93 16.68 28.46
C VAL A 217 -9.82 18.01 27.72
N ASP A 218 -8.60 18.39 27.27
CA ASP A 218 -8.35 19.59 26.47
C ASP A 218 -8.66 19.32 24.99
N VAL A 219 -9.94 19.36 24.65
CA VAL A 219 -10.40 19.18 23.26
C VAL A 219 -10.04 20.41 22.43
N GLY A 220 -9.08 20.29 21.55
CA GLY A 220 -8.62 21.38 20.69
C GLY A 220 -9.17 21.32 19.27
N MET A 221 -9.60 20.15 18.81
CA MET A 221 -10.15 19.94 17.48
C MET A 221 -11.20 18.83 17.51
N VAL A 222 -12.19 18.93 16.65
CA VAL A 222 -13.19 17.88 16.39
C VAL A 222 -13.22 17.59 14.90
N GLN A 223 -13.06 16.33 14.53
CA GLN A 223 -13.26 15.81 13.19
C GLN A 223 -14.69 15.28 13.07
N ILE A 224 -15.44 15.80 12.11
CA ILE A 224 -16.83 15.41 11.84
C ILE A 224 -16.85 14.41 10.69
N GLY A 225 -16.88 13.13 11.05
CA GLY A 225 -16.80 12.00 10.13
C GLY A 225 -15.36 11.64 9.76
N ASN A 226 -15.13 10.34 9.52
CA ASN A 226 -13.86 9.80 9.07
C ASN A 226 -13.94 9.44 7.58
N GLU A 227 -12.95 9.89 6.78
CA GLU A 227 -12.76 9.58 5.37
C GLU A 227 -14.05 9.66 4.52
N THR A 228 -14.80 10.75 4.69
CA THR A 228 -16.14 10.95 4.13
C THR A 228 -16.17 11.17 2.60
N THR A 229 -15.28 10.52 1.88
CA THR A 229 -15.05 10.67 0.44
C THR A 229 -16.24 10.21 -0.40
N THR A 230 -16.89 9.11 0.00
CA THR A 230 -17.98 8.47 -0.76
C THR A 230 -19.34 8.55 -0.07
N GLY A 231 -19.36 8.93 1.21
CA GLY A 231 -20.58 8.99 2.02
C GLY A 231 -20.28 9.53 3.41
N PHE A 232 -21.31 9.69 4.23
CA PHE A 232 -21.21 10.07 5.63
C PHE A 232 -22.45 9.62 6.41
N CYS A 233 -22.27 8.80 7.46
CA CYS A 233 -23.33 8.32 8.34
C CYS A 233 -24.53 7.71 7.59
N GLY A 234 -24.23 6.89 6.56
CA GLY A 234 -25.22 6.21 5.72
C GLY A 234 -25.76 7.05 4.55
N GLU A 235 -25.40 8.33 4.44
CA GLU A 235 -25.84 9.19 3.33
C GLU A 235 -24.71 9.34 2.29
N THR A 236 -25.11 9.40 1.00
CA THR A 236 -24.16 9.48 -0.14
C THR A 236 -24.39 10.73 -1.02
N GLU A 237 -25.54 11.38 -0.89
CA GLU A 237 -25.82 12.62 -1.62
C GLU A 237 -25.22 13.83 -0.88
N TRP A 238 -24.50 14.68 -1.59
CA TRP A 238 -23.80 15.82 -1.00
C TRP A 238 -24.70 16.79 -0.22
N GLU A 239 -25.96 16.97 -0.61
CA GLU A 239 -26.93 17.79 0.13
C GLU A 239 -27.21 17.22 1.50
N ASP A 240 -27.38 15.88 1.59
CA ASP A 240 -27.68 15.16 2.80
C ASP A 240 -26.43 15.08 3.71
N MET A 241 -25.27 14.73 3.14
CA MET A 241 -23.99 14.74 3.89
C MET A 241 -23.71 16.12 4.48
N CYS A 242 -23.89 17.20 3.71
CA CYS A 242 -23.68 18.56 4.20
C CYS A 242 -24.68 18.98 5.26
N THR A 243 -25.91 18.41 5.28
CA THR A 243 -26.86 18.60 6.36
C THR A 243 -26.34 18.00 7.66
N LEU A 244 -25.73 16.82 7.61
CA LEU A 244 -25.11 16.17 8.76
C LEU A 244 -23.83 16.90 9.21
N PHE A 245 -22.96 17.31 8.29
CA PHE A 245 -21.78 18.14 8.63
C PHE A 245 -22.14 19.41 9.37
N LYS A 246 -23.19 20.10 8.92
CA LYS A 246 -23.69 21.32 9.59
C LYS A 246 -24.18 21.01 11.01
N ALA A 247 -24.88 19.92 11.21
CA ALA A 247 -25.39 19.53 12.53
C ALA A 247 -24.25 19.30 13.53
N GLY A 248 -23.20 18.60 13.11
CA GLY A 248 -21.98 18.41 13.91
C GLY A 248 -21.24 19.72 14.17
N SER A 249 -21.07 20.54 13.14
CA SER A 249 -20.44 21.85 13.26
C SER A 249 -21.19 22.78 14.23
N GLU A 250 -22.51 22.84 14.14
CA GLU A 250 -23.34 23.63 15.06
C GLU A 250 -23.22 23.17 16.51
N ALA A 251 -23.10 21.83 16.75
CA ALA A 251 -22.85 21.28 18.05
C ALA A 251 -21.53 21.77 18.64
N VAL A 252 -20.43 21.65 17.90
CA VAL A 252 -19.10 22.10 18.33
C VAL A 252 -19.09 23.60 18.59
N ARG A 253 -19.61 24.41 17.66
CA ARG A 253 -19.65 25.89 17.82
C ARG A 253 -20.55 26.33 18.98
N GLY A 254 -21.54 25.52 19.33
CA GLY A 254 -22.41 25.78 20.50
C GLY A 254 -21.71 25.60 21.84
N ILE A 255 -20.67 24.76 21.86
CA ILE A 255 -19.86 24.47 23.06
C ILE A 255 -18.71 25.49 23.19
N ASP A 256 -17.82 25.52 22.22
CA ASP A 256 -16.67 26.44 22.20
C ASP A 256 -16.33 26.81 20.73
N LYS A 257 -16.14 28.09 20.49
CA LYS A 257 -15.81 28.63 19.18
C LYS A 257 -14.35 28.48 18.82
N ASP A 258 -13.50 28.24 19.79
CA ASP A 258 -12.06 28.12 19.64
C ASP A 258 -11.65 26.69 19.34
N ILE A 259 -12.55 25.70 19.47
CA ILE A 259 -12.36 24.32 19.00
C ILE A 259 -12.38 24.34 17.47
N LEU A 260 -11.31 23.84 16.85
CA LEU A 260 -11.23 23.69 15.40
C LEU A 260 -12.16 22.57 14.91
N ILE A 261 -12.77 22.78 13.74
CA ILE A 261 -13.61 21.78 13.08
C ILE A 261 -12.91 21.30 11.83
N ALA A 262 -12.64 19.99 11.75
CA ALA A 262 -12.08 19.32 10.60
C ALA A 262 -13.14 18.50 9.86
N ILE A 263 -13.10 18.53 8.52
CA ILE A 263 -13.79 17.57 7.65
C ILE A 263 -12.73 16.75 6.92
N HIS A 264 -12.84 15.45 7.00
CA HIS A 264 -11.81 14.51 6.59
C HIS A 264 -12.17 13.74 5.31
N PHE A 265 -11.23 13.72 4.36
CA PHE A 265 -11.31 13.01 3.08
C PHE A 265 -10.05 12.19 2.83
N THR A 266 -10.15 11.23 1.92
CA THR A 266 -9.02 10.42 1.44
C THR A 266 -9.00 10.30 -0.08
N ASN A 267 -8.02 9.57 -0.62
CA ASN A 267 -7.74 9.41 -2.05
C ASN A 267 -7.39 10.75 -2.74
N PRO A 268 -6.39 11.50 -2.23
CA PRO A 268 -5.97 12.77 -2.83
C PRO A 268 -5.51 12.63 -4.28
N GLU A 269 -4.93 11.47 -4.67
CA GLU A 269 -4.42 11.16 -6.01
C GLU A 269 -5.52 11.19 -7.09
N LYS A 270 -6.78 10.99 -6.71
CA LYS A 270 -7.93 11.06 -7.64
C LYS A 270 -8.30 12.48 -8.03
N GLY A 271 -7.69 13.51 -7.42
CA GLY A 271 -7.89 14.91 -7.76
C GLY A 271 -9.27 15.49 -7.44
N SER A 272 -10.07 14.82 -6.59
CA SER A 272 -11.45 15.20 -6.29
C SER A 272 -11.58 16.28 -5.19
N TYR A 273 -10.54 16.57 -4.42
CA TYR A 273 -10.57 17.51 -3.29
C TYR A 273 -11.13 18.90 -3.61
N PRO A 274 -10.78 19.53 -4.77
CA PRO A 274 -11.38 20.82 -5.13
C PRO A 274 -12.89 20.76 -5.34
N ALA A 275 -13.43 19.61 -5.76
CA ALA A 275 -14.88 19.40 -5.88
C ALA A 275 -15.52 19.26 -4.50
N TYR A 276 -14.92 18.47 -3.60
CA TYR A 276 -15.41 18.30 -2.22
C TYR A 276 -15.46 19.64 -1.47
N ALA A 277 -14.37 20.40 -1.51
CA ALA A 277 -14.35 21.75 -0.92
C ALA A 277 -15.38 22.69 -1.56
N SER A 278 -15.67 22.56 -2.87
CA SER A 278 -16.72 23.32 -3.55
C SER A 278 -18.13 22.94 -3.06
N TYR A 279 -18.40 21.67 -2.78
CA TYR A 279 -19.68 21.25 -2.21
C TYR A 279 -19.85 21.78 -0.79
N LEU A 280 -18.83 21.68 0.06
CA LEU A 280 -18.87 22.25 1.41
C LEU A 280 -19.15 23.75 1.40
N GLU A 281 -18.55 24.50 0.46
CA GLU A 281 -18.82 25.93 0.28
C GLU A 281 -20.25 26.17 -0.27
N GLN A 282 -20.69 25.42 -1.28
CA GLN A 282 -22.03 25.55 -1.90
C GLN A 282 -23.14 25.36 -0.87
N TYR A 283 -22.98 24.45 0.06
CA TYR A 283 -23.97 24.15 1.10
C TYR A 283 -23.71 24.90 2.41
N ASP A 284 -22.80 25.89 2.44
CA ASP A 284 -22.48 26.72 3.62
C ASP A 284 -22.11 25.88 4.87
N VAL A 285 -21.26 24.87 4.73
CA VAL A 285 -20.72 24.10 5.88
C VAL A 285 -19.68 24.94 6.59
N ASP A 286 -19.88 25.17 7.89
CA ASP A 286 -18.89 25.88 8.74
C ASP A 286 -17.83 24.89 9.22
N TYR A 287 -16.60 25.01 8.71
CA TYR A 287 -15.44 24.23 9.13
C TYR A 287 -14.15 25.04 8.97
N ASP A 288 -13.12 24.68 9.72
CA ASP A 288 -11.83 25.37 9.74
C ASP A 288 -10.79 24.66 8.90
N VAL A 289 -10.77 23.33 8.96
CA VAL A 289 -9.69 22.47 8.46
C VAL A 289 -10.22 21.49 7.41
N PHE A 290 -9.61 21.51 6.25
CA PHE A 290 -9.74 20.44 5.25
C PHE A 290 -8.66 19.40 5.55
N ALA A 291 -9.06 18.26 6.08
CA ALA A 291 -8.18 17.20 6.55
C ALA A 291 -8.07 16.06 5.51
N SER A 292 -6.93 15.40 5.46
CA SER A 292 -6.64 14.33 4.50
C SER A 292 -5.93 13.16 5.16
N SER A 293 -6.27 11.93 4.75
CA SER A 293 -5.36 10.80 4.83
C SER A 293 -4.30 10.93 3.73
N TYR A 294 -3.08 10.53 4.05
CA TYR A 294 -2.00 10.43 3.08
C TYR A 294 -1.07 9.26 3.43
N TYR A 295 -1.16 8.21 2.66
CA TYR A 295 -0.29 7.05 2.76
C TYR A 295 0.51 6.95 1.46
N PRO A 296 1.86 7.05 1.50
CA PRO A 296 2.67 7.06 0.28
C PRO A 296 2.40 5.89 -0.66
N TYR A 297 2.17 4.70 -0.12
CA TYR A 297 1.89 3.47 -0.89
C TYR A 297 0.75 3.64 -1.89
N TRP A 298 -0.35 4.29 -1.47
CA TRP A 298 -1.60 4.36 -2.22
C TRP A 298 -1.84 5.72 -2.87
N HIS A 299 -1.27 6.78 -2.29
CA HIS A 299 -1.61 8.17 -2.66
C HIS A 299 -0.50 8.88 -3.45
N GLY A 300 0.59 8.16 -3.78
CA GLY A 300 1.70 8.69 -4.55
C GLY A 300 2.65 9.60 -3.77
N GLU A 301 3.53 10.26 -4.48
CA GLU A 301 4.58 11.09 -3.88
C GLU A 301 4.04 12.30 -3.10
N ALA A 302 4.73 12.67 -2.01
CA ALA A 302 4.40 13.85 -1.19
C ALA A 302 4.35 15.16 -1.98
N GLY A 303 5.06 15.25 -3.12
CA GLY A 303 4.98 16.39 -4.04
C GLY A 303 3.58 16.63 -4.61
N SER A 304 2.85 15.55 -4.92
CA SER A 304 1.46 15.61 -5.38
C SER A 304 0.53 16.10 -4.27
N MET A 305 0.68 15.56 -3.06
CA MET A 305 -0.08 15.98 -1.88
C MET A 305 0.12 17.46 -1.57
N LYS A 306 1.35 17.95 -1.61
CA LYS A 306 1.71 19.36 -1.49
C LYS A 306 0.92 20.26 -2.45
N ALA A 307 0.82 19.87 -3.74
CA ALA A 307 0.10 20.64 -4.75
C ALA A 307 -1.41 20.68 -4.48
N ILE A 308 -1.98 19.56 -4.03
CA ILE A 308 -3.40 19.43 -3.73
C ILE A 308 -3.77 20.30 -2.51
N LEU A 309 -3.04 20.19 -1.40
CA LEU A 309 -3.28 21.01 -0.20
C LEU A 309 -3.15 22.50 -0.50
N ASN A 310 -2.12 22.90 -1.24
CA ASN A 310 -1.95 24.29 -1.64
C ASN A 310 -3.11 24.81 -2.52
N THR A 311 -3.72 23.93 -3.31
CA THR A 311 -4.92 24.29 -4.10
C THR A 311 -6.11 24.60 -3.17
N ILE A 312 -6.33 23.79 -2.13
CA ILE A 312 -7.41 24.04 -1.15
C ILE A 312 -7.19 25.36 -0.42
N VAL A 313 -5.98 25.62 0.06
CA VAL A 313 -5.62 26.88 0.74
C VAL A 313 -5.90 28.09 -0.15
N ASN A 314 -5.36 28.07 -1.39
CA ASN A 314 -5.43 29.23 -2.28
C ASN A 314 -6.84 29.51 -2.80
N LYS A 315 -7.66 28.47 -3.01
CA LYS A 315 -8.97 28.61 -3.62
C LYS A 315 -10.08 28.81 -2.59
N TYR A 316 -9.99 28.15 -1.44
CA TYR A 316 -11.06 28.14 -0.43
C TYR A 316 -10.68 28.80 0.89
N GLY A 317 -9.41 29.16 1.08
CA GLY A 317 -8.92 29.87 2.28
C GLY A 317 -9.01 29.04 3.56
N LYS A 318 -9.04 27.70 3.45
CA LYS A 318 -9.12 26.80 4.59
C LYS A 318 -7.74 26.43 5.09
N LYS A 319 -7.65 26.10 6.38
CA LYS A 319 -6.50 25.39 6.92
C LYS A 319 -6.47 23.97 6.33
N VAL A 320 -5.29 23.39 6.25
CA VAL A 320 -5.09 22.03 5.74
C VAL A 320 -4.18 21.25 6.69
N MET A 321 -4.40 19.95 6.76
CA MET A 321 -3.53 19.04 7.51
C MET A 321 -3.64 17.61 6.97
N ILE A 322 -2.66 16.80 7.29
CA ILE A 322 -2.72 15.34 7.15
C ILE A 322 -3.11 14.78 8.52
N VAL A 323 -4.29 14.15 8.63
CA VAL A 323 -4.80 13.57 9.89
C VAL A 323 -4.49 12.09 10.04
N GLU A 324 -4.04 11.46 8.96
CA GLU A 324 -3.56 10.06 8.93
C GLU A 324 -2.40 9.91 7.97
N THR A 325 -1.32 9.34 8.45
CA THR A 325 -0.18 8.85 7.67
C THR A 325 0.58 7.83 8.49
N SER A 326 1.16 6.85 7.84
CA SER A 326 2.07 5.86 8.43
C SER A 326 3.06 5.36 7.39
N TYR A 327 4.07 4.62 7.81
CA TYR A 327 5.00 3.93 6.92
C TYR A 327 5.64 2.73 7.60
N ILE A 328 5.81 1.64 6.85
CA ILE A 328 6.40 0.41 7.37
C ILE A 328 7.91 0.57 7.66
N TYR A 329 8.36 0.02 8.78
CA TYR A 329 9.80 -0.07 9.10
C TYR A 329 10.37 -1.45 8.82
N THR A 330 9.51 -2.46 8.63
CA THR A 330 9.86 -3.85 8.32
C THR A 330 8.74 -4.52 7.54
N TYR A 331 9.06 -5.58 6.79
CA TYR A 331 8.06 -6.47 6.16
C TYR A 331 7.56 -7.58 7.10
N GLU A 332 8.18 -7.73 8.28
CA GLU A 332 7.79 -8.77 9.22
C GLU A 332 6.39 -8.51 9.79
N ASP A 333 5.66 -9.59 10.06
CA ASP A 333 4.37 -9.61 10.74
C ASP A 333 4.61 -10.06 12.19
N GLY A 334 4.37 -9.16 13.12
CA GLY A 334 4.68 -9.37 14.52
C GLY A 334 3.67 -10.24 15.26
N ASP A 335 2.39 -10.25 14.89
CA ASP A 335 1.30 -10.88 15.63
C ASP A 335 0.70 -12.14 14.95
N GLY A 336 1.03 -12.37 13.68
CA GLY A 336 0.55 -13.50 12.87
C GLY A 336 -0.81 -13.25 12.19
N SER A 337 -1.34 -12.03 12.25
CA SER A 337 -2.64 -11.69 11.63
C SER A 337 -2.52 -11.22 10.17
N GLY A 338 -1.31 -10.89 9.73
CA GLY A 338 -1.03 -10.36 8.41
C GLY A 338 -1.25 -8.85 8.30
N ASN A 339 -0.26 -8.15 7.76
CA ASN A 339 -0.25 -6.72 7.65
C ASN A 339 -0.87 -6.19 6.35
N THR A 340 -1.34 -4.94 6.38
CA THR A 340 -1.85 -4.21 5.21
C THR A 340 -0.76 -4.10 4.15
N GLU A 341 0.47 -3.78 4.54
CA GLU A 341 1.66 -3.73 3.68
C GLU A 341 2.63 -4.85 4.03
N SER A 342 3.08 -5.61 3.02
CA SER A 342 3.96 -6.78 3.16
C SER A 342 4.83 -6.96 1.92
N GLU A 343 5.83 -7.83 1.98
CA GLU A 343 6.74 -8.13 0.85
C GLU A 343 5.99 -8.63 -0.39
N ASP A 344 4.93 -9.42 -0.22
CA ASP A 344 4.09 -9.93 -1.33
C ASP A 344 3.35 -8.80 -2.08
N LYS A 345 3.24 -7.62 -1.49
CA LYS A 345 2.64 -6.41 -2.06
C LYS A 345 3.67 -5.40 -2.56
N ALA A 346 4.95 -5.78 -2.63
CA ALA A 346 6.07 -4.93 -3.05
C ALA A 346 5.99 -4.43 -4.52
N GLY A 347 4.94 -4.78 -5.26
CA GLY A 347 4.58 -4.15 -6.54
C GLY A 347 3.93 -2.78 -6.39
N ASP A 348 3.47 -2.42 -5.21
CA ASP A 348 2.98 -1.09 -4.88
C ASP A 348 4.17 -0.17 -4.59
N ALA A 349 4.02 1.11 -4.89
CA ALA A 349 5.15 2.04 -4.88
C ALA A 349 5.67 2.34 -3.47
N PHE A 350 6.64 1.58 -2.99
CA PHE A 350 7.43 1.96 -1.83
C PHE A 350 8.42 3.05 -2.23
N TYR A 351 8.02 4.31 -2.06
CA TYR A 351 8.85 5.48 -2.40
C TYR A 351 10.04 5.69 -1.47
N TYR A 352 10.05 5.03 -0.31
CA TYR A 352 11.12 5.09 0.68
C TYR A 352 11.53 3.66 1.04
N ASP A 353 12.77 3.48 1.51
CA ASP A 353 13.24 2.17 1.96
C ASP A 353 12.35 1.65 3.12
N VAL A 354 12.09 0.35 3.13
CA VAL A 354 11.40 -0.30 4.26
C VAL A 354 12.40 -0.43 5.41
N SER A 355 12.43 0.57 6.25
CA SER A 355 13.38 0.73 7.35
C SER A 355 12.94 1.86 8.29
N VAL A 356 13.57 1.93 9.46
CA VAL A 356 13.39 3.06 10.39
C VAL A 356 13.78 4.40 9.76
N GLN A 357 14.79 4.41 8.86
CA GLN A 357 15.15 5.60 8.10
C GLN A 357 14.05 5.99 7.10
N GLY A 358 13.55 5.04 6.31
CA GLY A 358 12.47 5.29 5.35
C GLY A 358 11.18 5.75 6.03
N GLN A 359 10.89 5.23 7.22
CA GLN A 359 9.79 5.72 8.05
C GLN A 359 9.99 7.20 8.43
N CYS A 360 11.22 7.61 8.81
CA CYS A 360 11.56 9.01 9.04
C CYS A 360 11.37 9.87 7.79
N ASP A 361 11.80 9.39 6.63
CA ASP A 361 11.73 10.12 5.36
C ASP A 361 10.26 10.33 4.94
N ALA A 362 9.44 9.30 5.04
CA ALA A 362 8.01 9.38 4.74
C ALA A 362 7.28 10.41 5.62
N ILE A 363 7.49 10.36 6.94
CA ILE A 363 6.87 11.28 7.89
C ILE A 363 7.38 12.72 7.66
N ARG A 364 8.68 12.88 7.45
CA ARG A 364 9.28 14.18 7.17
C ARG A 364 8.72 14.81 5.90
N GLU A 365 8.57 14.05 4.81
CA GLU A 365 8.02 14.56 3.56
C GLU A 365 6.52 14.86 3.67
N ALA A 366 5.74 14.06 4.41
CA ALA A 366 4.34 14.38 4.72
C ALA A 366 4.23 15.71 5.50
N ALA A 367 5.06 15.90 6.54
CA ALA A 367 5.11 17.15 7.30
C ALA A 367 5.53 18.34 6.43
N ASN A 368 6.52 18.15 5.55
CA ASN A 368 7.02 19.17 4.63
C ASN A 368 5.94 19.58 3.60
N ALA A 369 5.14 18.63 3.11
CA ALA A 369 4.03 18.92 2.20
C ALA A 369 2.97 19.84 2.85
N VAL A 370 2.66 19.63 4.12
CA VAL A 370 1.74 20.49 4.89
C VAL A 370 2.40 21.83 5.21
N ALA A 371 3.64 21.83 5.73
CA ALA A 371 4.37 23.05 6.10
C ALA A 371 4.57 24.01 4.93
N PHE A 372 4.66 23.49 3.71
CA PHE A 372 4.72 24.32 2.49
C PHE A 372 3.51 25.26 2.34
N CYS A 373 2.38 24.93 2.91
CA CYS A 373 1.18 25.78 2.92
C CYS A 373 1.27 26.98 3.88
N GLY A 374 2.41 27.19 4.54
CA GLY A 374 2.65 28.27 5.51
C GLY A 374 1.66 28.20 6.67
N ASP A 375 1.16 29.35 7.15
CA ASP A 375 0.24 29.43 8.30
C ASP A 375 -1.07 28.63 8.13
N ALA A 376 -1.41 28.24 6.90
CA ALA A 376 -2.58 27.42 6.63
C ALA A 376 -2.32 25.91 6.76
N GLY A 377 -1.08 25.49 6.66
CA GLY A 377 -0.67 24.11 6.91
C GLY A 377 -0.40 23.90 8.39
N ILE A 378 -1.33 23.24 9.10
CA ILE A 378 -1.33 23.30 10.57
C ILE A 378 -0.77 22.06 11.26
N GLY A 379 -0.53 20.95 10.57
CA GLY A 379 0.08 19.77 11.20
C GLY A 379 -0.19 18.44 10.51
N ILE A 380 0.37 17.40 11.10
CA ILE A 380 0.17 16.01 10.71
C ILE A 380 -0.12 15.13 11.92
N PHE A 381 -0.80 14.01 11.70
CA PHE A 381 -0.96 12.92 12.66
C PHE A 381 -0.39 11.63 12.11
N TYR A 382 0.44 10.96 12.89
CA TYR A 382 0.83 9.58 12.62
C TYR A 382 -0.28 8.65 13.10
N TRP A 383 -0.72 7.74 12.23
CA TRP A 383 -1.82 6.83 12.53
C TRP A 383 -1.31 5.58 13.23
N GLU A 384 -1.83 5.32 14.43
CA GLU A 384 -1.59 4.14 15.27
C GLU A 384 -0.09 3.82 15.50
N PRO A 385 0.73 4.77 15.97
CA PRO A 385 2.17 4.57 16.15
C PRO A 385 2.53 3.53 17.22
N ALA A 386 1.55 3.05 17.98
CA ALA A 386 1.73 2.15 19.12
C ALA A 386 0.82 0.92 19.08
N TRP A 387 0.29 0.55 17.92
CA TRP A 387 -0.50 -0.66 17.76
C TRP A 387 0.43 -1.83 17.42
N ILE A 388 0.97 -2.46 18.47
CA ILE A 388 1.99 -3.53 18.37
C ILE A 388 1.42 -4.88 18.85
N PRO A 389 2.09 -6.02 18.61
CA PRO A 389 1.61 -7.33 19.00
C PRO A 389 1.31 -7.47 20.49
N VAL A 390 0.17 -8.07 20.83
CA VAL A 390 -0.14 -8.56 22.19
C VAL A 390 0.84 -9.65 22.62
N GLY A 391 1.14 -10.55 21.70
CA GLY A 391 2.18 -11.57 21.83
C GLY A 391 2.93 -11.68 20.52
N VAL A 392 4.25 -11.61 20.59
CA VAL A 392 5.11 -11.63 19.40
C VAL A 392 5.13 -13.02 18.78
N TYR A 393 4.62 -13.13 17.56
CA TYR A 393 4.54 -14.34 16.76
C TYR A 393 5.82 -14.59 15.96
N ALA A 394 6.42 -13.54 15.41
CA ALA A 394 7.52 -13.60 14.44
C ALA A 394 8.69 -14.46 14.91
N ASP A 395 9.12 -14.32 16.17
CA ASP A 395 10.28 -15.02 16.75
C ASP A 395 9.91 -16.15 17.71
N ALA A 396 8.63 -16.57 17.73
CA ALA A 396 8.15 -17.51 18.72
C ALA A 396 8.63 -18.96 18.47
N ASP A 397 9.08 -19.66 19.52
CA ASP A 397 9.38 -21.10 19.46
C ASP A 397 8.13 -21.94 19.09
N TYR A 398 6.94 -21.43 19.42
CA TYR A 398 5.63 -22.06 19.20
C TYR A 398 4.64 -21.04 18.63
N PRO A 399 4.79 -20.64 17.37
CA PRO A 399 3.98 -19.56 16.78
C PRO A 399 2.46 -19.85 16.80
N ASP A 400 2.04 -21.08 16.54
CA ASP A 400 0.61 -21.46 16.58
C ASP A 400 -0.01 -21.22 17.99
N GLU A 401 0.76 -21.42 19.07
CA GLU A 401 0.28 -21.20 20.45
C GLU A 401 0.18 -19.69 20.77
N VAL A 402 1.10 -18.90 20.25
CA VAL A 402 1.07 -17.43 20.39
C VAL A 402 -0.11 -16.86 19.61
N TYR A 403 -0.32 -17.30 18.38
CA TYR A 403 -1.46 -16.84 17.57
C TYR A 403 -2.81 -17.17 18.23
N GLU A 404 -3.00 -18.38 18.75
CA GLU A 404 -4.23 -18.74 19.47
C GLU A 404 -4.40 -17.96 20.79
N TYR A 405 -3.28 -17.58 21.45
CA TYR A 405 -3.31 -16.68 22.59
C TYR A 405 -3.73 -15.27 22.16
N ASN A 406 -3.12 -14.73 21.13
CA ASN A 406 -3.44 -13.40 20.57
C ASN A 406 -4.93 -13.31 20.21
N LYS A 407 -5.45 -14.27 19.45
CA LYS A 407 -6.88 -14.34 19.10
C LYS A 407 -7.81 -14.26 20.30
N LYS A 408 -7.47 -14.95 21.38
CA LYS A 408 -8.27 -14.92 22.60
C LYS A 408 -8.27 -13.55 23.24
N ILE A 409 -7.10 -12.87 23.27
CA ILE A 409 -6.97 -11.55 23.89
C ILE A 409 -7.67 -10.50 23.01
N TRP A 410 -7.54 -10.54 21.69
CA TRP A 410 -8.26 -9.65 20.78
C TRP A 410 -9.77 -9.73 21.01
N GLU A 411 -10.31 -10.95 21.16
CA GLU A 411 -11.73 -11.17 21.44
C GLU A 411 -12.15 -10.63 22.83
N GLU A 412 -11.31 -10.84 23.87
CA GLU A 412 -11.65 -10.47 25.24
C GLU A 412 -11.41 -8.97 25.53
N LYS A 413 -10.45 -8.33 24.83
CA LYS A 413 -9.96 -6.98 25.15
C LYS A 413 -10.20 -5.96 24.03
N GLY A 414 -10.47 -6.44 22.82
CA GLY A 414 -10.71 -5.58 21.68
C GLY A 414 -9.45 -4.90 21.11
N SER A 415 -8.25 -5.41 21.41
CA SER A 415 -6.98 -4.86 20.91
C SER A 415 -6.64 -5.31 19.49
N GLY A 416 -7.40 -6.24 18.89
CA GLY A 416 -7.28 -6.56 17.47
C GLY A 416 -8.12 -5.65 16.59
N TRP A 417 -7.93 -5.72 15.28
CA TRP A 417 -8.67 -4.95 14.27
C TRP A 417 -10.19 -5.12 14.40
N ALA A 418 -10.65 -6.35 14.59
CA ALA A 418 -12.04 -6.72 14.82
C ALA A 418 -12.13 -7.91 15.76
N SER A 419 -13.19 -7.98 16.56
CA SER A 419 -13.63 -9.21 17.25
C SER A 419 -14.64 -9.98 16.39
N SER A 420 -14.95 -11.22 16.75
CA SER A 420 -15.97 -12.02 16.08
C SER A 420 -17.38 -11.42 16.20
N TYR A 421 -17.62 -10.58 17.20
CA TYR A 421 -18.90 -9.92 17.45
C TYR A 421 -19.17 -8.76 16.49
N ALA A 422 -18.15 -8.18 15.87
CA ALA A 422 -18.30 -7.07 14.93
C ALA A 422 -19.17 -7.42 13.71
N SER A 423 -19.29 -8.71 13.37
CA SER A 423 -20.14 -9.19 12.28
C SER A 423 -21.64 -8.91 12.47
N ASP A 424 -22.09 -8.57 13.68
CA ASP A 424 -23.46 -8.15 13.93
C ASP A 424 -23.77 -6.77 13.30
N TYR A 425 -22.76 -5.92 13.21
CA TYR A 425 -22.86 -4.60 12.57
C TYR A 425 -22.28 -4.59 11.15
N ASP A 426 -21.14 -5.23 10.95
CA ASP A 426 -20.42 -5.31 9.67
C ASP A 426 -20.25 -6.78 9.26
N GLU A 427 -21.03 -7.26 8.28
CA GLU A 427 -21.02 -8.65 7.84
C GLU A 427 -19.63 -9.14 7.40
N ASP A 428 -18.77 -8.21 6.89
CA ASP A 428 -17.44 -8.52 6.41
C ASP A 428 -16.41 -8.63 7.56
N ALA A 429 -16.73 -8.08 8.74
CA ALA A 429 -15.78 -8.06 9.87
C ALA A 429 -15.34 -9.47 10.31
N ALA A 430 -16.21 -10.49 10.14
CA ALA A 430 -15.85 -11.88 10.44
C ALA A 430 -14.77 -12.47 9.51
N GLU A 431 -14.64 -11.93 8.30
CA GLU A 431 -13.60 -12.32 7.36
C GLU A 431 -12.24 -11.67 7.71
N TYR A 432 -12.28 -10.49 8.35
CA TYR A 432 -11.12 -9.69 8.75
C TYR A 432 -10.87 -9.73 10.27
N TYR A 433 -11.46 -10.71 10.97
CA TYR A 433 -11.18 -10.93 12.37
C TYR A 433 -9.70 -11.23 12.58
N GLY A 434 -9.04 -10.42 13.43
CA GLY A 434 -7.61 -10.58 13.66
C GLY A 434 -7.01 -9.49 14.53
N GLY A 435 -5.69 -9.46 14.56
CA GLY A 435 -4.85 -8.54 15.30
C GLY A 435 -4.65 -7.19 14.62
N SER A 436 -3.50 -6.60 14.86
CA SER A 436 -3.10 -5.38 14.18
C SER A 436 -2.78 -5.68 12.72
N ALA A 437 -3.38 -4.94 11.80
CA ALA A 437 -3.01 -5.00 10.39
C ALA A 437 -1.84 -4.04 10.04
N VAL A 438 -1.24 -3.39 11.04
CA VAL A 438 -0.26 -2.29 10.88
C VAL A 438 0.83 -2.30 11.97
N ASP A 439 1.07 -3.45 12.60
CA ASP A 439 2.09 -3.55 13.65
C ASP A 439 3.50 -3.25 13.14
N ASN A 440 3.75 -3.50 11.85
CA ASN A 440 4.98 -3.16 11.16
C ASN A 440 5.09 -1.67 10.75
N GLU A 441 4.07 -0.87 11.02
CA GLU A 441 4.05 0.60 10.81
C GLU A 441 4.26 1.37 12.12
N ALA A 442 4.26 0.70 13.28
CA ALA A 442 4.42 1.36 14.57
C ALA A 442 5.76 2.11 14.70
N LEU A 443 5.81 3.11 15.58
CA LEU A 443 7.06 3.80 15.99
C LEU A 443 7.76 3.09 17.16
N PHE A 444 7.30 1.91 17.51
CA PHE A 444 7.86 0.97 18.47
C PHE A 444 8.08 -0.37 17.79
N ASP A 445 9.10 -1.11 18.23
CA ASP A 445 9.29 -2.49 17.80
C ASP A 445 8.18 -3.40 18.36
N PHE A 446 8.12 -4.65 17.91
CA PHE A 446 7.11 -5.62 18.36
C PHE A 446 7.14 -5.92 19.87
N TYR A 447 8.20 -5.52 20.56
CA TYR A 447 8.38 -5.70 22.00
C TYR A 447 8.13 -4.41 22.80
N GLY A 448 7.74 -3.31 22.14
CA GLY A 448 7.41 -2.03 22.73
C GLY A 448 8.60 -1.11 23.02
N HIS A 449 9.77 -1.37 22.45
CA HIS A 449 10.88 -0.42 22.53
C HIS A 449 10.76 0.61 21.43
N PRO A 450 10.97 1.92 21.73
CA PRO A 450 10.82 2.96 20.72
C PRO A 450 11.91 2.88 19.65
N LEU A 451 11.51 2.96 18.40
CA LEU A 451 12.40 3.10 17.27
C LEU A 451 13.00 4.51 17.22
N ALA A 452 14.12 4.70 16.51
CA ALA A 452 14.71 6.03 16.32
C ALA A 452 13.73 7.02 15.66
N SER A 453 12.82 6.54 14.81
CA SER A 453 11.73 7.28 14.18
C SER A 453 10.70 7.85 15.17
N ALA A 454 10.58 7.32 16.38
CA ALA A 454 9.71 7.89 17.40
C ALA A 454 10.05 9.36 17.75
N LYS A 455 11.30 9.80 17.52
CA LYS A 455 11.73 11.20 17.71
C LYS A 455 11.57 12.08 16.47
N ILE A 456 10.95 11.60 15.41
CA ILE A 456 10.86 12.33 14.12
C ILE A 456 10.31 13.75 14.29
N TYR A 457 9.35 13.96 15.18
CA TYR A 457 8.75 15.27 15.39
C TYR A 457 9.69 16.30 16.06
N LYS A 458 10.68 15.83 16.79
CA LYS A 458 11.79 16.68 17.23
C LYS A 458 12.78 16.91 16.08
N TYR A 459 13.09 15.87 15.34
CA TYR A 459 14.10 15.92 14.28
C TYR A 459 13.69 16.81 13.09
N ILE A 460 12.40 16.88 12.73
CA ILE A 460 11.94 17.82 11.69
C ILE A 460 12.15 19.31 12.09
N ARG A 461 12.34 19.60 13.39
CA ARG A 461 12.62 20.95 13.92
C ARG A 461 14.10 21.23 14.08
N THR A 462 14.90 20.24 14.44
CA THR A 462 16.33 20.40 14.75
C THR A 462 17.25 19.92 13.64
N GLY A 463 16.79 18.99 12.81
CA GLY A 463 17.64 18.11 12.04
C GLY A 463 18.24 17.00 12.91
N ALA A 464 18.56 15.86 12.32
CA ALA A 464 19.25 14.75 12.93
C ALA A 464 20.34 14.21 12.01
N VAL A 465 21.46 13.76 12.57
CA VAL A 465 22.56 13.15 11.82
C VAL A 465 23.04 11.90 12.54
N ALA A 466 23.17 10.81 11.80
CA ALA A 466 23.73 9.55 12.28
C ALA A 466 25.22 9.44 11.93
N SER A 467 25.92 8.56 12.61
CA SER A 467 27.22 8.10 12.12
C SER A 467 27.01 7.31 10.84
N LEU A 468 27.76 7.63 9.79
CA LEU A 468 27.69 6.91 8.53
C LEU A 468 28.03 5.43 8.74
N ALA A 469 27.17 4.54 8.34
CA ALA A 469 27.31 3.09 8.46
C ALA A 469 26.76 2.42 7.20
N VAL A 470 27.32 1.26 6.85
CA VAL A 470 26.79 0.44 5.74
C VAL A 470 25.44 -0.15 6.19
N SER A 471 24.40 0.13 5.42
CA SER A 471 23.04 -0.41 5.63
C SER A 471 22.78 -1.66 4.80
N ASP A 472 23.32 -1.71 3.56
CA ASP A 472 23.13 -2.83 2.66
C ASP A 472 24.26 -2.93 1.63
N VAL A 473 24.46 -4.14 1.06
CA VAL A 473 25.42 -4.39 -0.01
C VAL A 473 24.80 -5.34 -1.04
N THR A 474 24.55 -4.83 -2.23
CA THR A 474 23.93 -5.57 -3.33
C THR A 474 24.85 -5.69 -4.54
N ALA A 475 24.60 -6.64 -5.42
CA ALA A 475 25.23 -6.76 -6.72
C ALA A 475 24.18 -7.14 -7.77
N ASP A 476 24.37 -6.66 -8.99
CA ASP A 476 23.43 -6.93 -10.08
C ASP A 476 23.42 -8.43 -10.42
N ASN A 477 22.24 -9.01 -10.42
CA ASN A 477 22.04 -10.36 -10.92
C ASN A 477 22.32 -10.44 -12.42
N ILE A 478 22.76 -11.60 -12.90
CA ILE A 478 23.10 -11.81 -14.30
C ILE A 478 22.36 -13.00 -14.89
N GLU A 479 21.92 -12.86 -16.14
CA GLU A 479 21.40 -13.95 -16.94
C GLU A 479 22.39 -14.26 -18.07
N ILE A 480 22.64 -15.54 -18.30
CA ILE A 480 23.54 -16.02 -19.36
C ILE A 480 22.92 -17.23 -20.07
N GLY A 481 23.24 -17.44 -21.32
CA GLY A 481 22.95 -18.69 -22.02
C GLY A 481 23.88 -19.84 -21.58
N VAL A 482 23.50 -21.08 -21.87
CA VAL A 482 24.33 -22.27 -21.65
C VAL A 482 25.69 -22.10 -22.34
N ASP A 483 26.76 -22.48 -21.63
CA ASP A 483 28.16 -22.34 -22.05
C ASP A 483 28.65 -20.89 -22.28
N GLU A 484 27.89 -19.88 -21.92
CA GLU A 484 28.35 -18.50 -21.93
C GLU A 484 29.27 -18.17 -20.76
N TYR A 485 30.07 -17.12 -20.92
CA TYR A 485 31.01 -16.68 -19.88
C TYR A 485 30.27 -15.96 -18.74
N MET A 486 30.38 -16.46 -17.52
CA MET A 486 29.89 -15.79 -16.32
C MET A 486 30.70 -14.53 -16.03
N GLY A 487 30.26 -13.42 -16.60
CA GLY A 487 30.88 -12.11 -16.36
C GLY A 487 30.42 -11.51 -15.04
N LEU A 488 30.89 -12.06 -13.89
CA LEU A 488 30.48 -11.55 -12.58
C LEU A 488 30.76 -10.05 -12.42
N PRO A 489 29.90 -9.29 -11.71
CA PRO A 489 30.11 -7.88 -11.44
C PRO A 489 31.47 -7.61 -10.78
N GLU A 490 32.20 -6.59 -11.25
CA GLU A 490 33.49 -6.17 -10.66
C GLU A 490 33.28 -5.32 -9.40
N VAL A 491 32.09 -4.71 -9.25
CA VAL A 491 31.68 -3.88 -8.12
C VAL A 491 30.37 -4.35 -7.53
N ALA A 492 30.17 -4.04 -6.28
CA ALA A 492 28.88 -4.13 -5.61
C ALA A 492 28.46 -2.74 -5.13
N HIS A 493 27.18 -2.53 -5.01
CA HIS A 493 26.55 -1.29 -4.57
C HIS A 493 26.45 -1.29 -3.05
N VAL A 494 27.29 -0.49 -2.41
CA VAL A 494 27.27 -0.30 -0.96
C VAL A 494 26.34 0.86 -0.65
N ARG A 495 25.22 0.58 -0.03
CA ARG A 495 24.26 1.57 0.46
C ARG A 495 24.62 1.92 1.91
N TYR A 496 24.64 3.19 2.21
CA TYR A 496 24.82 3.71 3.55
C TYR A 496 23.47 4.12 4.17
N ASN A 497 23.45 4.24 5.48
CA ASN A 497 22.28 4.62 6.25
C ASN A 497 21.80 6.08 6.03
N ASP A 498 22.52 6.87 5.25
CA ASP A 498 22.10 8.18 4.75
C ASP A 498 21.50 8.13 3.33
N GLY A 499 21.27 6.90 2.80
CA GLY A 499 20.77 6.66 1.46
C GLY A 499 21.80 6.77 0.34
N THR A 500 23.04 7.19 0.65
CA THR A 500 24.08 7.26 -0.39
C THR A 500 24.53 5.87 -0.82
N ILE A 501 24.76 5.70 -2.14
CA ILE A 501 25.26 4.46 -2.73
C ILE A 501 26.65 4.71 -3.31
N THR A 502 27.57 3.79 -3.05
CA THR A 502 28.93 3.85 -3.58
C THR A 502 29.32 2.49 -4.13
N ASP A 503 29.82 2.49 -5.38
CA ASP A 503 30.34 1.28 -6.00
C ASP A 503 31.70 0.91 -5.40
N MET A 504 31.79 -0.28 -4.83
CA MET A 504 32.98 -0.82 -4.20
C MET A 504 33.41 -2.13 -4.85
N PRO A 505 34.74 -2.38 -4.99
CA PRO A 505 35.21 -3.64 -5.56
C PRO A 505 34.75 -4.86 -4.75
N VAL A 506 34.19 -5.85 -5.43
CA VAL A 506 33.77 -7.12 -4.82
C VAL A 506 34.85 -8.19 -5.00
N SER A 507 34.92 -9.09 -4.03
CA SER A 507 35.76 -10.28 -4.06
C SER A 507 34.90 -11.53 -3.95
N TRP A 508 34.67 -12.20 -5.07
CA TRP A 508 33.88 -13.43 -5.13
C TRP A 508 34.63 -14.61 -4.47
N ILE A 509 33.88 -15.48 -3.78
CA ILE A 509 34.42 -16.61 -3.06
C ILE A 509 34.64 -17.77 -4.04
N GLU A 510 35.91 -18.24 -4.15
CA GLU A 510 36.28 -19.29 -5.10
C GLU A 510 35.48 -20.60 -4.93
N ASP A 511 35.16 -20.99 -3.70
CA ASP A 511 34.39 -22.21 -3.40
C ASP A 511 32.91 -22.06 -3.85
N SER A 512 32.32 -20.88 -3.72
CA SER A 512 30.96 -20.57 -4.19
C SER A 512 30.93 -20.55 -5.70
N LEU A 513 31.89 -19.87 -6.35
CA LEU A 513 32.02 -19.85 -7.81
C LEU A 513 32.22 -21.24 -8.41
N ALA A 514 32.97 -22.13 -7.74
CA ALA A 514 33.18 -23.51 -8.19
C ALA A 514 31.92 -24.37 -8.12
N GLY A 515 30.89 -23.93 -7.43
CA GLY A 515 29.57 -24.57 -7.36
C GLY A 515 28.65 -24.21 -8.52
N ALA A 516 28.96 -23.14 -9.26
CA ALA A 516 28.15 -22.70 -10.39
C ALA A 516 28.61 -23.38 -11.70
N ASP A 517 27.67 -23.87 -12.48
CA ASP A 517 27.92 -24.59 -13.73
C ASP A 517 27.20 -23.93 -14.91
N ALA A 518 27.93 -23.14 -15.69
CA ALA A 518 27.39 -22.46 -16.88
C ALA A 518 26.91 -23.43 -17.97
N SER A 519 27.27 -24.71 -17.91
CA SER A 519 26.80 -25.70 -18.88
C SER A 519 25.47 -26.34 -18.53
N THR A 520 24.93 -26.04 -17.34
CA THR A 520 23.66 -26.62 -16.85
C THR A 520 22.68 -25.48 -16.55
N PRO A 521 21.49 -25.46 -17.17
CA PRO A 521 20.45 -24.46 -16.87
C PRO A 521 20.07 -24.49 -15.38
N GLY A 522 19.85 -23.32 -14.79
CA GLY A 522 19.48 -23.20 -13.39
C GLY A 522 19.92 -21.88 -12.78
N GLU A 523 19.58 -21.69 -11.52
CA GLU A 523 19.98 -20.51 -10.74
C GLU A 523 21.11 -20.89 -9.77
N TYR A 524 22.17 -20.11 -9.83
CA TYR A 524 23.37 -20.32 -9.02
C TYR A 524 23.66 -19.06 -8.21
N VAL A 525 23.63 -19.16 -6.89
CA VAL A 525 23.99 -18.08 -5.99
C VAL A 525 25.49 -18.11 -5.75
N ILE A 526 26.17 -17.01 -6.06
CA ILE A 526 27.61 -16.86 -5.87
C ILE A 526 27.86 -15.82 -4.79
N ASP A 527 28.50 -16.26 -3.70
CA ASP A 527 28.82 -15.40 -2.58
C ASP A 527 30.13 -14.63 -2.79
N GLY A 528 30.15 -13.42 -2.26
CA GLY A 528 31.28 -12.52 -2.30
C GLY A 528 31.45 -11.71 -1.03
N THR A 529 32.44 -10.85 -1.02
CA THR A 529 32.66 -9.89 0.05
C THR A 529 33.11 -8.54 -0.49
N VAL A 530 32.64 -7.49 0.16
CA VAL A 530 33.06 -6.09 -0.08
C VAL A 530 33.77 -5.58 1.16
N LYS A 531 34.80 -4.77 1.00
CA LYS A 531 35.51 -4.14 2.12
C LYS A 531 35.22 -2.65 2.17
N VAL A 532 34.65 -2.22 3.29
CA VAL A 532 34.39 -0.82 3.59
C VAL A 532 35.12 -0.46 4.90
N ASP A 533 35.98 0.52 4.87
CA ASP A 533 36.77 1.00 6.03
C ASP A 533 37.51 -0.08 6.83
N GLY A 534 37.79 -1.20 6.18
CA GLY A 534 38.54 -2.34 6.74
C GLY A 534 37.69 -3.45 7.30
N GLU A 535 36.38 -3.28 7.37
CA GLU A 535 35.40 -4.31 7.67
C GLU A 535 34.94 -5.02 6.39
N SER A 536 34.50 -6.28 6.52
CA SER A 536 34.05 -7.10 5.39
C SER A 536 32.54 -7.33 5.49
N TYR A 537 31.83 -7.00 4.44
CA TYR A 537 30.40 -7.19 4.29
C TYR A 537 30.11 -8.29 3.27
N PRO A 538 29.17 -9.21 3.54
CA PRO A 538 28.77 -10.23 2.59
C PRO A 538 27.99 -9.58 1.44
N VAL A 539 28.07 -10.19 0.27
CA VAL A 539 27.24 -9.88 -0.89
C VAL A 539 27.05 -11.16 -1.70
N SER A 540 25.93 -11.33 -2.33
CA SER A 540 25.70 -12.43 -3.26
C SER A 540 25.13 -11.94 -4.58
N VAL A 541 25.34 -12.73 -5.64
CA VAL A 541 24.75 -12.50 -6.95
C VAL A 541 24.09 -13.77 -7.42
N THR A 542 22.90 -13.69 -7.98
CA THR A 542 22.25 -14.80 -8.67
C THR A 542 22.65 -14.81 -10.12
N VAL A 543 23.23 -15.90 -10.58
CA VAL A 543 23.52 -16.19 -11.97
C VAL A 543 22.47 -17.16 -12.48
N LYS A 544 21.61 -16.70 -13.40
CA LYS A 544 20.61 -17.53 -14.05
C LYS A 544 21.15 -18.00 -15.39
N VAL A 545 21.38 -19.30 -15.52
CA VAL A 545 21.77 -19.94 -16.78
C VAL A 545 20.50 -20.37 -17.49
N LEU A 546 20.21 -19.70 -18.61
CA LEU A 546 19.01 -19.95 -19.42
C LEU A 546 19.23 -21.17 -20.31
N ALA A 547 18.26 -22.08 -20.34
CA ALA A 547 18.23 -23.16 -21.31
C ALA A 547 18.15 -22.60 -22.75
N GLU A 548 18.80 -23.27 -23.71
CA GLU A 548 18.70 -22.89 -25.12
C GLU A 548 17.25 -23.08 -25.60
N ASN A 549 16.65 -22.02 -26.11
CA ASN A 549 15.33 -22.11 -26.73
C ASN A 549 15.46 -22.73 -28.11
N LEU A 550 14.89 -23.91 -28.27
CA LEU A 550 14.99 -24.72 -29.50
C LEU A 550 14.08 -24.25 -30.65
N LEU A 551 13.24 -23.23 -30.39
CA LEU A 551 12.36 -22.64 -31.39
C LEU A 551 13.09 -21.56 -32.21
N ALA A 552 12.78 -21.46 -33.47
CA ALA A 552 13.27 -20.38 -34.32
C ALA A 552 12.29 -19.19 -34.26
N ASN A 553 12.81 -17.96 -34.06
CA ASN A 553 12.02 -16.73 -33.96
C ASN A 553 10.87 -16.86 -32.96
N PRO A 554 11.15 -17.19 -31.69
CA PRO A 554 10.10 -17.51 -30.69
C PRO A 554 9.31 -16.29 -30.22
N GLY A 555 9.92 -15.10 -30.14
CA GLY A 555 9.30 -13.80 -29.80
C GLY A 555 8.94 -12.97 -31.04
N PHE A 556 8.97 -13.57 -32.27
CA PHE A 556 8.57 -12.93 -33.53
C PHE A 556 9.37 -11.68 -33.93
N GLU A 557 10.56 -11.49 -33.39
CA GLU A 557 11.40 -10.33 -33.64
C GLU A 557 11.97 -10.30 -35.08
N ASP A 558 12.14 -11.45 -35.74
CA ASP A 558 12.60 -11.54 -37.12
C ASP A 558 11.41 -11.38 -38.12
N GLU A 559 11.65 -10.65 -39.22
CA GLU A 559 10.65 -10.50 -40.29
C GLU A 559 10.35 -11.85 -41.01
N ASP A 560 11.31 -12.78 -41.00
CA ASP A 560 11.11 -14.09 -41.58
C ASP A 560 10.24 -14.98 -40.67
N MET A 561 8.99 -15.12 -41.02
CA MET A 561 7.99 -15.97 -40.34
C MET A 561 7.87 -17.38 -40.98
N SER A 562 8.77 -17.77 -41.89
CA SER A 562 8.66 -19.01 -42.63
C SER A 562 8.75 -20.28 -41.79
N MET A 563 9.31 -20.22 -40.59
CA MET A 563 9.36 -21.30 -39.61
C MET A 563 8.01 -21.53 -38.91
N TRP A 564 7.16 -20.50 -38.82
CA TRP A 564 5.84 -20.59 -38.26
C TRP A 564 4.77 -20.87 -39.32
N ASN A 565 3.91 -21.84 -39.05
CA ASN A 565 2.75 -22.14 -39.88
C ASN A 565 1.53 -21.44 -39.27
N ILE A 566 0.98 -20.47 -39.96
CA ILE A 566 -0.18 -19.69 -39.59
C ILE A 566 -1.31 -19.98 -40.57
N ASP A 567 -2.43 -20.55 -40.10
CA ASP A 567 -3.51 -21.03 -40.97
C ASP A 567 -4.63 -20.00 -41.22
N SER A 568 -4.48 -18.77 -40.69
CA SER A 568 -5.52 -17.75 -40.75
C SER A 568 -4.95 -16.33 -40.92
N ASP A 569 -5.70 -15.51 -41.67
CA ASP A 569 -5.40 -14.06 -41.79
C ASP A 569 -5.87 -13.23 -40.57
N ILE A 570 -6.47 -13.86 -39.56
CA ILE A 570 -6.97 -13.21 -38.34
C ILE A 570 -5.83 -12.85 -37.40
N ILE A 571 -4.75 -13.61 -37.42
CA ILE A 571 -3.57 -13.42 -36.59
C ILE A 571 -2.36 -13.05 -37.46
N SER A 572 -1.59 -12.10 -37.01
CA SER A 572 -0.40 -11.63 -37.75
C SER A 572 0.64 -11.03 -36.80
N ARG A 573 1.91 -11.09 -37.22
CA ARG A 573 3.01 -10.37 -36.57
C ARG A 573 2.73 -8.87 -36.57
N LYS A 574 2.86 -8.23 -35.42
CA LYS A 574 2.53 -6.81 -35.23
C LYS A 574 3.59 -6.13 -34.40
N ASP A 575 4.01 -4.94 -34.84
CA ASP A 575 4.78 -3.98 -34.04
C ASP A 575 3.78 -3.19 -33.18
N ASP A 576 3.73 -3.50 -31.90
CA ASP A 576 2.82 -2.87 -30.96
C ASP A 576 3.40 -2.93 -29.56
N SER A 577 4.15 -1.92 -29.19
CA SER A 577 4.82 -1.82 -27.88
C SER A 577 3.88 -1.86 -26.67
N SER A 578 2.57 -1.81 -26.89
CA SER A 578 1.58 -1.92 -25.81
C SER A 578 1.01 -3.34 -25.63
N ASN A 579 1.33 -4.26 -26.53
CA ASN A 579 0.85 -5.65 -26.55
C ASN A 579 1.99 -6.66 -26.80
N VAL A 580 3.21 -6.36 -26.43
CA VAL A 580 4.36 -7.28 -26.41
C VAL A 580 4.65 -7.69 -24.98
N HIS A 581 5.07 -8.94 -24.79
CA HIS A 581 5.57 -9.41 -23.50
C HIS A 581 7.04 -9.03 -23.35
N ASP A 582 7.85 -9.27 -24.41
CA ASP A 582 9.24 -8.80 -24.51
C ASP A 582 9.54 -8.37 -25.96
N GLY A 583 10.62 -7.61 -26.17
CA GLY A 583 11.03 -7.16 -27.49
C GLY A 583 10.14 -6.07 -28.09
N ALA A 584 9.88 -6.17 -29.42
CA ALA A 584 9.14 -5.17 -30.19
C ALA A 584 7.96 -5.73 -30.99
N TYR A 585 7.82 -7.03 -31.11
CA TYR A 585 6.82 -7.69 -31.94
C TYR A 585 6.13 -8.85 -31.22
N CYS A 586 4.85 -9.04 -31.52
CA CYS A 586 4.05 -10.19 -31.06
C CYS A 586 3.19 -10.77 -32.18
N LEU A 587 2.53 -11.88 -31.95
CA LEU A 587 1.44 -12.39 -32.81
C LEU A 587 0.09 -11.89 -32.28
N HIS A 588 -0.41 -10.83 -32.86
CA HIS A 588 -1.68 -10.22 -32.49
C HIS A 588 -2.85 -10.79 -33.31
N PHE A 589 -3.98 -11.06 -32.65
CA PHE A 589 -5.24 -11.47 -33.27
C PHE A 589 -6.39 -10.53 -32.90
N TRP A 590 -7.27 -10.29 -33.86
CA TRP A 590 -8.55 -9.59 -33.70
C TRP A 590 -9.47 -9.85 -34.87
N SER A 591 -10.78 -10.00 -34.66
CA SER A 591 -11.75 -10.17 -35.75
C SER A 591 -13.14 -9.65 -35.37
N GLU A 592 -13.86 -9.04 -36.35
CA GLU A 592 -15.29 -8.73 -36.20
C GLU A 592 -16.20 -9.98 -36.28
N LYS A 593 -15.66 -11.14 -36.59
CA LYS A 593 -16.34 -12.43 -36.68
C LYS A 593 -15.75 -13.39 -35.67
N ASP A 594 -16.44 -14.52 -35.48
CA ASP A 594 -15.89 -15.59 -34.66
C ASP A 594 -14.47 -15.95 -35.11
N ILE A 595 -13.61 -16.14 -34.12
CA ILE A 595 -12.18 -16.37 -34.25
C ILE A 595 -11.93 -17.88 -34.22
N GLU A 596 -11.22 -18.39 -35.22
CA GLU A 596 -10.69 -19.76 -35.24
C GLU A 596 -9.36 -19.74 -36.00
N TYR A 597 -8.27 -20.14 -35.36
CA TYR A 597 -6.96 -20.26 -36.00
C TYR A 597 -6.06 -21.25 -35.25
N THR A 598 -4.99 -21.67 -35.97
CA THR A 598 -3.89 -22.48 -35.44
C THR A 598 -2.57 -21.85 -35.88
N VAL A 599 -1.63 -21.76 -34.91
CA VAL A 599 -0.24 -21.37 -35.16
C VAL A 599 0.67 -22.48 -34.64
N TYR A 600 1.65 -22.91 -35.42
CA TYR A 600 2.56 -23.95 -34.98
C TYR A 600 3.93 -23.89 -35.64
N GLN A 601 4.91 -24.49 -34.97
CA GLN A 601 6.25 -24.77 -35.49
C GLN A 601 6.55 -26.27 -35.31
N THR A 602 7.35 -26.86 -36.22
CA THR A 602 7.82 -28.23 -36.08
C THR A 602 9.34 -28.21 -35.99
N VAL A 603 9.87 -28.87 -34.98
CA VAL A 603 11.30 -29.01 -34.72
C VAL A 603 11.70 -30.49 -34.70
N THR A 604 12.95 -30.77 -34.94
CA THR A 604 13.52 -32.13 -34.82
C THR A 604 14.36 -32.21 -33.58
N LEU A 605 14.04 -33.12 -32.69
CA LEU A 605 14.65 -33.25 -31.37
C LEU A 605 15.37 -34.59 -31.23
N ASP A 606 16.37 -34.60 -30.34
CA ASP A 606 16.99 -35.86 -29.89
C ASP A 606 16.16 -36.46 -28.74
N ALA A 607 16.51 -37.66 -28.28
CA ALA A 607 15.82 -38.29 -27.15
C ALA A 607 16.10 -37.52 -25.86
N GLY A 608 15.03 -37.09 -25.17
CA GLY A 608 15.11 -36.24 -23.96
C GLY A 608 13.73 -35.93 -23.41
N GLU A 609 13.70 -35.18 -22.33
CA GLU A 609 12.48 -34.60 -21.72
C GLU A 609 12.46 -33.11 -22.01
N TYR A 610 11.32 -32.60 -22.49
CA TYR A 610 11.20 -31.21 -22.93
C TYR A 610 10.01 -30.50 -22.29
N VAL A 611 10.11 -29.17 -22.23
CA VAL A 611 9.07 -28.25 -21.77
C VAL A 611 8.73 -27.28 -22.88
N PHE A 612 7.45 -27.06 -23.14
CA PHE A 612 6.93 -26.10 -24.11
C PHE A 612 5.96 -25.13 -23.45
N GLY A 613 6.14 -23.83 -23.67
CA GLY A 613 5.24 -22.80 -23.19
C GLY A 613 5.26 -21.54 -24.05
N THR A 614 4.45 -20.56 -23.67
CA THR A 614 4.32 -19.24 -24.32
C THR A 614 3.57 -18.29 -23.41
N TYR A 615 3.55 -17.00 -23.75
CA TYR A 615 2.75 -16.00 -23.05
C TYR A 615 1.56 -15.57 -23.91
N VAL A 616 0.40 -15.30 -23.26
CA VAL A 616 -0.83 -14.86 -23.93
C VAL A 616 -1.55 -13.82 -23.09
N GLU A 617 -1.98 -12.72 -23.73
CA GLU A 617 -2.89 -11.73 -23.15
C GLU A 617 -4.10 -11.48 -24.06
N GLY A 618 -5.15 -10.84 -23.57
CA GLY A 618 -6.28 -10.41 -24.40
C GLY A 618 -7.58 -10.27 -23.64
N GLY A 619 -8.67 -10.03 -24.39
CA GLY A 619 -9.99 -9.82 -23.81
C GLY A 619 -11.12 -9.98 -24.82
N ASP A 620 -12.36 -9.86 -24.33
CA ASP A 620 -13.61 -9.92 -25.10
C ASP A 620 -13.82 -11.21 -25.91
N CYS A 621 -13.16 -12.30 -25.55
CA CYS A 621 -13.15 -13.57 -26.26
C CYS A 621 -14.41 -14.43 -26.07
N GLY A 622 -15.30 -14.05 -25.12
CA GLY A 622 -16.56 -14.76 -24.83
C GLY A 622 -16.40 -15.91 -23.84
N GLU A 623 -17.51 -16.29 -23.20
CA GLU A 623 -17.51 -17.34 -22.15
C GLU A 623 -17.19 -18.76 -22.67
N ASP A 624 -17.41 -19.02 -23.97
CA ASP A 624 -17.14 -20.31 -24.63
C ASP A 624 -15.78 -20.34 -25.36
N ALA A 625 -14.87 -19.39 -25.07
CA ALA A 625 -13.55 -19.34 -25.68
C ALA A 625 -12.72 -20.58 -25.29
N ASP A 626 -11.97 -21.12 -26.25
CA ASP A 626 -11.11 -22.30 -26.08
C ASP A 626 -9.71 -21.96 -26.60
N PHE A 627 -8.79 -21.73 -25.67
CA PHE A 627 -7.38 -21.46 -25.92
C PHE A 627 -6.60 -22.68 -25.46
N VAL A 628 -5.84 -23.26 -26.36
CA VAL A 628 -5.08 -24.49 -26.10
C VAL A 628 -3.70 -24.37 -26.69
N ILE A 629 -2.66 -24.54 -25.87
CA ILE A 629 -1.32 -24.84 -26.35
C ILE A 629 -1.19 -26.36 -26.50
N TYR A 630 -0.43 -26.83 -27.46
CA TYR A 630 -0.28 -28.27 -27.72
C TYR A 630 1.13 -28.63 -28.17
N ALA A 631 1.52 -29.88 -27.86
CA ALA A 631 2.73 -30.54 -28.34
C ALA A 631 2.36 -31.90 -28.89
N THR A 632 2.75 -32.18 -30.16
CA THR A 632 2.40 -33.42 -30.86
C THR A 632 3.65 -34.10 -31.46
N HIS A 633 3.89 -35.36 -31.13
CA HIS A 633 4.86 -36.22 -31.78
C HIS A 633 4.26 -37.60 -32.04
N GLY A 634 4.48 -38.16 -33.24
CA GLY A 634 3.87 -39.44 -33.62
C GLY A 634 2.33 -39.39 -33.53
N ASP A 635 1.76 -40.32 -32.74
CA ASP A 635 0.31 -40.39 -32.47
C ASP A 635 -0.09 -39.74 -31.13
N GLU A 636 0.85 -39.15 -30.41
CA GLU A 636 0.65 -38.55 -29.09
C GLU A 636 0.50 -37.02 -29.18
N THR A 637 -0.48 -36.49 -28.46
CA THR A 637 -0.68 -35.05 -28.32
C THR A 637 -0.91 -34.70 -26.84
N LEU A 638 -0.08 -33.82 -26.33
CA LEU A 638 -0.25 -33.19 -25.03
C LEU A 638 -0.90 -31.82 -25.23
N GLU A 639 -1.81 -31.44 -24.35
CA GLU A 639 -2.53 -30.16 -24.44
C GLU A 639 -2.61 -29.51 -23.07
N CYS A 640 -2.42 -28.16 -23.02
CA CYS A 640 -2.70 -27.35 -21.86
C CYS A 640 -3.70 -26.26 -22.26
N LYS A 641 -4.76 -26.10 -21.46
CA LYS A 641 -5.77 -25.07 -21.65
C LYS A 641 -5.36 -23.81 -20.91
N THR A 642 -5.62 -22.69 -21.55
CA THR A 642 -5.39 -21.36 -21.03
C THR A 642 -6.56 -20.45 -21.37
N GLY A 643 -6.45 -19.16 -21.11
CA GLY A 643 -7.43 -18.14 -21.46
C GLY A 643 -6.78 -16.77 -21.45
N VAL A 644 -7.59 -15.76 -21.71
CA VAL A 644 -7.17 -14.35 -21.63
C VAL A 644 -8.07 -13.64 -20.63
N THR A 645 -7.50 -12.78 -19.81
CA THR A 645 -8.18 -12.06 -18.74
C THR A 645 -8.43 -10.61 -19.10
N LYS A 646 -7.38 -9.86 -19.40
CA LYS A 646 -7.45 -8.46 -19.83
C LYS A 646 -6.11 -7.98 -20.40
N TRP A 647 -6.07 -6.75 -20.83
CA TRP A 647 -4.90 -6.07 -21.37
C TRP A 647 -3.79 -5.93 -20.30
N GLN A 648 -2.56 -6.24 -20.71
CA GLN A 648 -1.34 -6.28 -19.89
C GLN A 648 -1.35 -7.29 -18.71
N GLU A 649 -2.28 -8.24 -18.73
CA GLU A 649 -2.23 -9.42 -17.86
C GLU A 649 -1.90 -10.65 -18.70
N TRP A 650 -0.65 -11.08 -18.63
CA TRP A 650 -0.13 -12.23 -19.36
C TRP A 650 -0.33 -13.53 -18.59
N ASP A 651 -0.94 -14.53 -19.24
CA ASP A 651 -0.93 -15.92 -18.77
C ASP A 651 0.22 -16.67 -19.41
N ASN A 652 0.84 -17.59 -18.68
CA ASN A 652 1.95 -18.42 -19.15
C ASN A 652 1.59 -19.90 -19.10
N PRO A 653 0.82 -20.41 -20.09
CA PRO A 653 0.52 -21.82 -20.18
C PRO A 653 1.76 -22.64 -20.56
N GLU A 654 1.95 -23.79 -19.90
CA GLU A 654 3.09 -24.67 -20.08
C GLU A 654 2.66 -26.12 -20.22
N ILE A 655 3.36 -26.89 -21.06
CA ILE A 655 3.29 -28.35 -21.18
C ILE A 655 4.64 -28.89 -20.73
N ASP A 656 4.65 -29.48 -19.56
CA ASP A 656 5.81 -30.12 -18.95
C ASP A 656 5.83 -31.64 -19.26
N GLY A 657 7.02 -32.25 -19.23
CA GLY A 657 7.20 -33.69 -19.37
C GLY A 657 6.92 -34.25 -20.79
N ILE A 658 7.31 -33.52 -21.81
CA ILE A 658 7.25 -34.01 -23.20
C ILE A 658 8.39 -35.03 -23.40
N GLU A 659 8.10 -36.33 -23.37
CA GLU A 659 9.11 -37.40 -23.53
C GLU A 659 9.36 -37.72 -25.03
N ILE A 660 10.57 -37.48 -25.51
CA ILE A 660 11.06 -37.92 -26.83
C ILE A 660 11.97 -39.12 -26.61
N THR A 661 11.62 -40.27 -27.20
CA THR A 661 12.31 -41.54 -26.90
C THR A 661 13.34 -41.95 -27.98
N GLU A 662 13.34 -41.30 -29.14
CA GLU A 662 14.24 -41.60 -30.25
C GLU A 662 14.80 -40.30 -30.86
N ASP A 663 16.12 -40.29 -31.13
CA ASP A 663 16.79 -39.16 -31.79
C ASP A 663 16.19 -38.89 -33.19
N GLY A 664 16.07 -37.62 -33.53
CA GLY A 664 15.53 -37.17 -34.81
C GLY A 664 14.00 -37.23 -34.92
N THR A 665 13.31 -37.26 -33.75
CA THR A 665 11.84 -37.21 -33.74
C THR A 665 11.34 -35.80 -34.04
N GLU A 666 10.33 -35.69 -34.89
CA GLU A 666 9.64 -34.43 -35.15
C GLU A 666 8.61 -34.15 -34.05
N LEU A 667 8.76 -33.01 -33.37
CA LEU A 667 7.79 -32.44 -32.42
C LEU A 667 7.14 -31.23 -33.08
N THR A 668 5.79 -31.20 -33.12
CA THR A 668 5.02 -30.03 -33.50
C THR A 668 4.41 -29.39 -32.28
N ILE A 669 4.81 -28.15 -32.00
CA ILE A 669 4.25 -27.33 -30.93
C ILE A 669 3.40 -26.19 -31.50
N GLY A 670 2.44 -25.70 -30.77
CA GLY A 670 1.65 -24.55 -31.20
C GLY A 670 0.44 -24.25 -30.35
N VAL A 671 -0.40 -23.36 -30.89
CA VAL A 671 -1.63 -22.89 -30.24
C VAL A 671 -2.83 -23.13 -31.15
N LYS A 672 -3.98 -23.43 -30.56
CA LYS A 672 -5.31 -23.50 -31.19
C LYS A 672 -6.25 -22.58 -30.42
N VAL A 673 -6.92 -21.70 -31.14
CA VAL A 673 -7.83 -20.73 -30.55
C VAL A 673 -9.19 -20.78 -31.21
N LYS A 674 -10.23 -20.79 -30.38
CA LYS A 674 -11.62 -20.47 -30.74
C LYS A 674 -12.16 -19.43 -29.80
N ALA A 675 -12.67 -18.31 -30.34
CA ALA A 675 -13.20 -17.22 -29.52
C ALA A 675 -14.36 -16.54 -30.26
N ALA A 676 -15.11 -15.74 -29.51
CA ALA A 676 -16.21 -14.97 -30.03
C ALA A 676 -15.74 -13.81 -30.93
N ALA A 677 -16.65 -13.31 -31.76
CA ALA A 677 -16.45 -12.11 -32.56
C ALA A 677 -16.06 -10.92 -31.65
N LYS A 678 -15.13 -10.10 -32.12
CA LYS A 678 -14.51 -8.95 -31.43
C LYS A 678 -13.52 -9.30 -30.33
N GLY A 679 -13.27 -10.58 -30.09
CA GLY A 679 -12.15 -10.99 -29.24
C GLY A 679 -10.83 -10.46 -29.79
N TRP A 680 -9.90 -10.17 -28.91
CA TRP A 680 -8.57 -9.67 -29.25
C TRP A 680 -7.54 -10.26 -28.30
N GLY A 681 -6.28 -10.27 -28.74
CA GLY A 681 -5.16 -10.69 -27.88
C GLY A 681 -3.86 -10.80 -28.65
N ALA A 682 -2.83 -11.15 -27.91
CA ALA A 682 -1.48 -11.38 -28.41
C ALA A 682 -0.88 -12.65 -27.81
N TRP A 683 -0.05 -13.32 -28.61
CA TRP A 683 0.85 -14.38 -28.19
C TRP A 683 2.27 -13.92 -28.37
N ASP A 684 3.14 -14.25 -27.42
CA ASP A 684 4.54 -13.86 -27.45
C ASP A 684 5.43 -14.88 -26.74
N ASP A 685 6.74 -14.76 -26.92
CA ASP A 685 7.80 -15.49 -26.20
C ASP A 685 7.51 -17.00 -26.06
N PHE A 686 7.33 -17.67 -27.20
CA PHE A 686 7.27 -19.13 -27.23
C PHE A 686 8.62 -19.73 -26.81
N TYR A 687 8.60 -20.77 -26.02
CA TYR A 687 9.81 -21.47 -25.64
C TYR A 687 9.65 -23.00 -25.69
N LEU A 688 10.76 -23.64 -26.02
CA LEU A 688 10.93 -25.10 -25.98
C LEU A 688 12.32 -25.39 -25.45
N TYR A 689 12.41 -25.99 -24.28
CA TYR A 689 13.67 -26.31 -23.64
C TYR A 689 13.81 -27.82 -23.44
N GLU A 690 15.06 -28.32 -23.44
CA GLU A 690 15.41 -29.62 -22.91
C GLU A 690 15.64 -29.47 -21.39
N LYS A 691 15.05 -30.40 -20.59
CA LYS A 691 15.21 -30.42 -19.13
C LYS A 691 16.56 -31.02 -18.69
#